data_8a5550994ffd39f7f3bb7c4b39088e78
#
_entry.id   8a5550994ffd39f7f3bb7c4b39088e78
#
_cell.length_a   1.000
_cell.length_b   1.000
_cell.length_c   1.000
_cell.angle_alpha   90.00
_cell.angle_beta   90.00
_cell.angle_gamma   90.00
#
_symmetry.space_group_name_H-M   'P 1'
#
loop_
_entity.id
_entity.type
_entity.pdbx_description
1 polymer ?
#
loop_
_entity_poly.entity_id
_entity_poly.type
_entity_poly.pdbx_seq_one_letter_code
_entity_poly.pdbx_strand_id
1 'polypeptide(L)'
;MTDVVERLRAALEGRYEIAREIGAGGMAMVYLAEDPKHHRKVAIKVLRPDLAAALGASRFLREIEIAAQLTHPHILPLYDSGDAGGLLYYVMPYVEGESLRDRLESCGALPIGEALRLMRDVADALANAHAHGVVHRDIKPDNVMLSGRHALVTDFGVAKALSDAGAGTKLTTAGLSLGTPAYMAPEQALADPGVDHRADLYAFGVLAYEMLTGRLPFTGPSAQAVMAAHLTERPQPMLDVREGIPPALAATVMRCLEKKPEDRFQSADDLLAEIEALVTPGGGITPVASTPVRAILPRSRAARAAVIAAVVVGMGGAWLLISRHNARVHWAREQAVPLIRQYADSADYENAFLLASQANEVIPKDTVLRKLWPRFSRFVSLRTTPSGARAWRRPYASADTAWHALGTTPLDSIRIPGGFSELRFERDGMPTLQVASASFTDADSPYVFVPGPEAMVHVPGGELEEVKLPGLEHLGGITLGSYLIDSHEITNRQFKAFVDSGGYRRREFWEEPFLLQGRPITWEATIARFTDRTGRPGPATWEAGDYPSGQGDYPVAGVSWYEAAAYARFAGKSLPTIYHWARAAETRLSSAIVPRSNFAGRGTAPVGLYRGFGPFGTLDMAGNVREWCLNAEVDERYILGGGWNDPTYAFNDAYAQLPLDRSPTNGIRLMRYLPGDTTAALAGRPAVRARRDFSREQPVPEAIFQVYRRLYDYDHTPLNARVEETDSSADDWVLQRITFDAAYGNERVTAYLFLPRSGRPPYQTVVYFPGSNAIHDRSFRTSHQARAFDFILKSGRAVVYPVYKGTYERGDGLRSDYPDESNFYREHVIMWAKDMRRSIDYLETRSDINSGQLAYYGVSWGGYLGGLMPAVEPRLKTVLLYVAGLENQRGLPEVEPIHFLPRIRIPVLMLNGRYDHYFPVESAQLPFFRLLGTPAAQKRQVISEGGHFVPRTQLISELLPWLDRHLGPVR
;
A
#
# COMPACT_ATOMS: atom_id res chain seq x y z
N MET A 1 45.13 -15.20 4.21
CA MET A 1 44.08 -14.63 3.35
C MET A 1 43.39 -15.68 2.45
N THR A 2 44.14 -16.55 1.80
CA THR A 2 43.59 -17.60 0.94
C THR A 2 42.58 -18.52 1.65
N ASP A 3 42.81 -18.82 2.92
CA ASP A 3 41.95 -19.69 3.75
C ASP A 3 40.52 -19.08 4.04
N VAL A 4 40.39 -17.79 4.23
CA VAL A 4 39.10 -17.15 4.51
C VAL A 4 38.18 -17.14 3.28
N VAL A 5 38.73 -16.89 2.08
CA VAL A 5 37.98 -16.88 0.82
C VAL A 5 37.50 -18.29 0.46
N GLU A 6 38.33 -19.29 0.65
CA GLU A 6 37.99 -20.68 0.35
C GLU A 6 36.89 -21.21 1.32
N ARG A 7 37.00 -20.87 2.60
CA ARG A 7 35.96 -21.18 3.60
C ARG A 7 34.66 -20.48 3.29
N LEU A 8 34.72 -19.19 2.89
CA LEU A 8 33.53 -18.45 2.53
C LEU A 8 32.88 -19.00 1.27
N ARG A 9 33.65 -19.37 0.24
CA ARG A 9 33.15 -20.02 -0.98
C ARG A 9 32.45 -21.34 -0.67
N ALA A 10 33.08 -22.18 0.13
CA ALA A 10 32.49 -23.47 0.52
C ALA A 10 31.20 -23.30 1.32
N ALA A 11 31.13 -22.32 2.21
CA ALA A 11 29.96 -22.09 3.06
C ALA A 11 28.79 -21.37 2.35
N LEU A 12 29.05 -20.66 1.25
CA LEU A 12 28.06 -19.96 0.45
C LEU A 12 27.78 -20.61 -0.91
N GLU A 13 28.35 -21.81 -1.16
CA GLU A 13 28.14 -22.58 -2.38
C GLU A 13 26.65 -22.79 -2.68
N GLY A 14 26.22 -22.47 -3.92
CA GLY A 14 24.83 -22.55 -4.35
C GLY A 14 23.96 -21.36 -3.94
N ARG A 15 24.46 -20.45 -3.08
CA ARG A 15 23.78 -19.20 -2.73
C ARG A 15 24.41 -17.99 -3.39
N TYR A 16 25.75 -17.89 -3.37
CA TYR A 16 26.51 -16.78 -3.95
C TYR A 16 27.82 -17.28 -4.57
N GLU A 17 28.12 -16.82 -5.79
CA GLU A 17 29.36 -17.12 -6.47
C GLU A 17 30.37 -15.97 -6.28
N ILE A 18 31.37 -16.21 -5.42
CA ILE A 18 32.37 -15.16 -5.08
C ILE A 18 33.36 -14.99 -6.22
N ALA A 19 33.34 -13.83 -6.86
CA ALA A 19 34.20 -13.49 -7.99
C ALA A 19 35.60 -13.03 -7.54
N ARG A 20 35.66 -11.95 -6.76
CA ARG A 20 36.93 -11.34 -6.31
C ARG A 20 36.72 -10.44 -5.09
N GLU A 21 37.81 -10.13 -4.40
CA GLU A 21 37.86 -9.08 -3.37
C GLU A 21 37.78 -7.70 -4.06
N ILE A 22 37.01 -6.79 -3.49
CA ILE A 22 36.81 -5.42 -3.98
C ILE A 22 37.22 -4.36 -2.95
N GLY A 23 37.41 -4.75 -1.70
CA GLY A 23 37.87 -3.84 -0.65
C GLY A 23 38.30 -4.58 0.61
N ALA A 24 39.31 -4.08 1.28
CA ALA A 24 39.78 -4.54 2.58
C ALA A 24 39.90 -3.35 3.52
N GLY A 25 39.15 -3.39 4.63
CA GLY A 25 39.20 -2.37 5.69
C GLY A 25 39.66 -2.89 7.02
N GLY A 26 39.85 -2.02 7.99
CA GLY A 26 40.26 -2.39 9.35
C GLY A 26 39.31 -3.35 10.07
N MET A 27 38.03 -3.39 9.68
CA MET A 27 36.98 -4.17 10.35
C MET A 27 36.44 -5.35 9.52
N ALA A 28 36.48 -5.26 8.18
CA ALA A 28 35.86 -6.23 7.31
C ALA A 28 36.56 -6.29 5.93
N MET A 29 36.34 -7.38 5.22
CA MET A 29 36.70 -7.57 3.81
C MET A 29 35.42 -7.56 2.97
N VAL A 30 35.48 -7.00 1.77
CA VAL A 30 34.33 -6.91 0.84
C VAL A 30 34.63 -7.68 -0.45
N TYR A 31 33.73 -8.58 -0.80
CA TYR A 31 33.85 -9.40 -1.99
C TYR A 31 32.73 -9.10 -2.97
N LEU A 32 33.09 -8.98 -4.26
CA LEU A 32 32.13 -9.02 -5.35
C LEU A 32 31.68 -10.45 -5.55
N ALA A 33 30.38 -10.69 -5.57
CA ALA A 33 29.79 -11.98 -5.85
C ALA A 33 28.59 -11.85 -6.78
N GLU A 34 28.17 -12.96 -7.37
CA GLU A 34 26.92 -13.07 -8.12
C GLU A 34 25.90 -13.85 -7.30
N ASP A 35 24.66 -13.39 -7.29
CA ASP A 35 23.50 -14.09 -6.79
C ASP A 35 22.91 -14.88 -7.97
N PRO A 36 23.17 -16.21 -8.09
CA PRO A 36 22.77 -16.99 -9.27
C PRO A 36 21.25 -17.17 -9.35
N LYS A 37 20.54 -17.06 -8.23
CA LYS A 37 19.09 -17.17 -8.18
C LYS A 37 18.38 -15.97 -8.79
N HIS A 38 18.93 -14.77 -8.59
CA HIS A 38 18.34 -13.53 -9.05
C HIS A 38 19.14 -12.85 -10.18
N HIS A 39 20.22 -13.50 -10.68
CA HIS A 39 21.08 -13.01 -11.78
C HIS A 39 21.56 -11.57 -11.58
N ARG A 40 22.10 -11.26 -10.39
CA ARG A 40 22.55 -9.93 -10.03
C ARG A 40 23.88 -9.95 -9.30
N LYS A 41 24.65 -8.87 -9.48
CA LYS A 41 25.88 -8.65 -8.72
C LYS A 41 25.55 -8.16 -7.31
N VAL A 42 26.25 -8.70 -6.33
CA VAL A 42 26.13 -8.32 -4.91
C VAL A 42 27.52 -8.09 -4.32
N ALA A 43 27.57 -7.29 -3.26
CA ALA A 43 28.75 -7.14 -2.41
C ALA A 43 28.54 -7.90 -1.12
N ILE A 44 29.46 -8.81 -0.79
CA ILE A 44 29.45 -9.58 0.46
C ILE A 44 30.51 -8.99 1.38
N LYS A 45 30.09 -8.41 2.49
CA LYS A 45 31.00 -7.86 3.51
C LYS A 45 31.14 -8.86 4.64
N VAL A 46 32.38 -9.28 4.91
CA VAL A 46 32.73 -10.33 5.87
C VAL A 46 33.55 -9.69 6.98
N LEU A 47 33.09 -9.80 8.22
CA LEU A 47 33.83 -9.31 9.39
C LEU A 47 35.11 -10.12 9.60
N ARG A 48 36.14 -9.44 10.07
CA ARG A 48 37.37 -10.10 10.46
C ARG A 48 37.13 -11.09 11.61
N PRO A 49 37.76 -12.28 11.60
CA PRO A 49 37.50 -13.33 12.58
C PRO A 49 37.71 -12.91 14.04
N ASP A 50 38.71 -12.06 14.31
CA ASP A 50 39.00 -11.47 15.63
C ASP A 50 37.84 -10.60 16.13
N LEU A 51 37.22 -9.81 15.28
CA LEU A 51 36.06 -8.98 15.59
C LEU A 51 34.78 -9.83 15.67
N ALA A 52 34.60 -10.79 14.80
CA ALA A 52 33.46 -11.70 14.81
C ALA A 52 33.40 -12.50 16.14
N ALA A 53 34.54 -12.98 16.62
CA ALA A 53 34.62 -13.68 17.90
C ALA A 53 34.33 -12.78 19.12
N ALA A 54 34.71 -11.49 19.07
CA ALA A 54 34.45 -10.55 20.12
C ALA A 54 32.98 -10.11 20.22
N LEU A 55 32.30 -10.00 19.07
CA LEU A 55 30.90 -9.58 18.94
C LEU A 55 29.89 -10.65 19.32
N GLY A 56 30.15 -11.89 18.93
CA GLY A 56 29.21 -13.00 19.02
C GLY A 56 28.12 -12.95 17.92
N ALA A 57 27.86 -14.09 17.29
CA ALA A 57 26.98 -14.20 16.10
C ALA A 57 25.56 -13.68 16.36
N SER A 58 24.95 -14.02 17.49
CA SER A 58 23.57 -13.65 17.80
C SER A 58 23.36 -12.14 17.96
N ARG A 59 24.33 -11.42 18.49
CA ARG A 59 24.26 -9.96 18.66
C ARG A 59 24.44 -9.25 17.33
N PHE A 60 25.41 -9.70 16.53
CA PHE A 60 25.64 -9.16 15.20
C PHE A 60 24.41 -9.31 14.32
N LEU A 61 23.85 -10.52 14.23
CA LEU A 61 22.68 -10.80 13.39
C LEU A 61 21.45 -9.96 13.81
N ARG A 62 21.27 -9.74 15.10
CA ARG A 62 20.18 -8.90 15.63
C ARG A 62 20.31 -7.44 15.20
N GLU A 63 21.51 -6.84 15.29
CA GLU A 63 21.70 -5.43 14.88
C GLU A 63 21.60 -5.29 13.35
N ILE A 64 22.08 -6.28 12.59
CA ILE A 64 21.92 -6.32 11.13
C ILE A 64 20.44 -6.49 10.75
N GLU A 65 19.66 -7.30 11.46
CA GLU A 65 18.22 -7.47 11.24
C GLU A 65 17.46 -6.14 11.41
N ILE A 66 17.84 -5.34 12.41
CA ILE A 66 17.27 -4.00 12.61
C ILE A 66 17.64 -3.08 11.44
N ALA A 67 18.89 -3.09 11.01
CA ALA A 67 19.37 -2.28 9.89
C ALA A 67 18.75 -2.70 8.55
N ALA A 68 18.45 -3.99 8.37
CA ALA A 68 17.82 -4.52 7.17
C ALA A 68 16.35 -4.06 6.99
N GLN A 69 15.72 -3.52 8.03
CA GLN A 69 14.38 -2.94 7.93
C GLN A 69 14.37 -1.52 7.34
N LEU A 70 15.54 -0.88 7.24
CA LEU A 70 15.65 0.44 6.66
C LEU A 70 15.48 0.36 5.14
N THR A 71 14.41 0.96 4.63
CA THR A 71 14.14 1.06 3.19
C THR A 71 14.03 2.54 2.82
N HIS A 72 15.06 3.06 2.13
CA HIS A 72 15.13 4.46 1.76
C HIS A 72 16.00 4.65 0.51
N PRO A 73 15.68 5.60 -0.40
CA PRO A 73 16.43 5.82 -1.65
C PRO A 73 17.91 6.16 -1.42
N HIS A 74 18.26 6.72 -0.28
CA HIS A 74 19.64 7.12 0.07
C HIS A 74 20.29 6.22 1.14
N ILE A 75 19.69 5.05 1.44
CA ILE A 75 20.28 3.99 2.29
C ILE A 75 20.49 2.76 1.44
N LEU A 76 21.70 2.19 1.47
CA LEU A 76 21.96 0.94 0.76
C LEU A 76 21.29 -0.22 1.50
N PRO A 77 20.31 -0.91 0.87
CA PRO A 77 19.56 -1.97 1.54
C PRO A 77 20.42 -3.20 1.79
N LEU A 78 20.07 -3.98 2.80
CA LEU A 78 20.68 -5.28 3.06
C LEU A 78 19.79 -6.39 2.47
N TYR A 79 20.41 -7.31 1.73
CA TYR A 79 19.69 -8.43 1.09
C TYR A 79 19.69 -9.68 1.94
N ASP A 80 20.76 -9.92 2.70
CA ASP A 80 20.94 -11.15 3.43
C ASP A 80 22.03 -10.97 4.50
N SER A 81 22.06 -11.84 5.52
CA SER A 81 23.11 -11.89 6.51
C SER A 81 23.22 -13.28 7.13
N GLY A 82 24.37 -13.63 7.68
CA GLY A 82 24.53 -14.94 8.29
C GLY A 82 25.88 -15.18 8.92
N ASP A 83 26.03 -16.41 9.38
CA ASP A 83 27.28 -17.00 9.88
C ASP A 83 27.69 -18.13 8.96
N ALA A 84 28.82 -17.99 8.30
CA ALA A 84 29.38 -18.97 7.37
C ALA A 84 30.60 -19.65 8.03
N GLY A 85 30.36 -20.62 8.91
CA GLY A 85 31.42 -21.36 9.61
C GLY A 85 32.26 -20.48 10.52
N GLY A 86 31.66 -19.57 11.28
CA GLY A 86 32.30 -18.60 12.16
C GLY A 86 32.75 -17.31 11.45
N LEU A 87 32.41 -17.13 10.17
CA LEU A 87 32.59 -15.89 9.42
C LEU A 87 31.27 -15.16 9.36
N LEU A 88 31.14 -14.08 10.13
CA LEU A 88 29.94 -13.25 10.10
C LEU A 88 29.93 -12.38 8.84
N TYR A 89 28.85 -12.43 8.08
CA TYR A 89 28.73 -11.69 6.81
C TYR A 89 27.36 -11.05 6.65
N TYR A 90 27.29 -10.07 5.76
CA TYR A 90 26.05 -9.56 5.21
C TYR A 90 26.23 -9.22 3.72
N VAL A 91 25.10 -9.25 3.00
CA VAL A 91 25.02 -9.10 1.56
C VAL A 91 24.23 -7.85 1.23
N MET A 92 24.76 -7.04 0.32
CA MET A 92 24.16 -5.79 -0.14
C MET A 92 24.27 -5.68 -1.67
N PRO A 93 23.49 -4.79 -2.32
CA PRO A 93 23.69 -4.48 -3.73
C PRO A 93 25.13 -4.10 -4.03
N TYR A 94 25.66 -4.58 -5.16
CA TYR A 94 26.90 -4.03 -5.69
C TYR A 94 26.60 -2.70 -6.39
N VAL A 95 27.10 -1.59 -5.83
CA VAL A 95 26.96 -0.25 -6.43
C VAL A 95 28.10 -0.04 -7.44
N GLU A 96 27.73 0.14 -8.72
CA GLU A 96 28.70 0.52 -9.76
C GLU A 96 28.98 2.02 -9.63
N GLY A 97 30.06 2.38 -8.90
CA GLY A 97 30.44 3.76 -8.60
C GLY A 97 31.68 3.82 -7.71
N GLU A 98 32.02 5.00 -7.28
CA GLU A 98 33.12 5.28 -6.37
C GLU A 98 32.59 5.65 -4.98
N SER A 99 33.40 5.53 -3.93
CA SER A 99 33.05 6.07 -2.62
C SER A 99 33.24 7.60 -2.62
N LEU A 100 32.58 8.28 -1.68
CA LEU A 100 32.83 9.71 -1.47
C LEU A 100 34.28 9.97 -1.02
N ARG A 101 34.95 8.99 -0.40
CA ARG A 101 36.38 9.03 -0.09
C ARG A 101 37.19 9.13 -1.35
N ASP A 102 37.02 8.21 -2.33
CA ASP A 102 37.74 8.22 -3.61
C ASP A 102 37.51 9.52 -4.39
N ARG A 103 36.28 10.03 -4.30
CA ARG A 103 35.91 11.30 -4.94
C ARG A 103 36.63 12.48 -4.30
N LEU A 104 36.70 12.55 -2.98
CA LEU A 104 37.44 13.62 -2.26
C LEU A 104 38.96 13.52 -2.46
N GLU A 105 39.52 12.33 -2.53
CA GLU A 105 40.95 12.13 -2.83
C GLU A 105 41.31 12.56 -4.26
N SER A 106 40.38 12.35 -5.20
CA SER A 106 40.63 12.69 -6.62
C SER A 106 40.48 14.19 -6.92
N CYS A 107 39.57 14.91 -6.29
CA CYS A 107 39.23 16.29 -6.64
C CYS A 107 39.38 17.29 -5.49
N GLY A 108 39.71 16.86 -4.28
CA GLY A 108 39.79 17.72 -3.10
C GLY A 108 38.39 18.24 -2.71
N ALA A 109 38.23 19.56 -2.64
CA ALA A 109 36.95 20.18 -2.33
C ALA A 109 35.93 20.03 -3.47
N LEU A 110 34.73 19.58 -3.15
CA LEU A 110 33.65 19.44 -4.15
C LEU A 110 33.12 20.82 -4.61
N PRO A 111 32.54 20.90 -5.81
CA PRO A 111 31.74 22.05 -6.22
C PRO A 111 30.58 22.22 -5.24
N ILE A 112 30.29 23.47 -4.83
CA ILE A 112 29.29 23.75 -3.76
C ILE A 112 27.92 23.12 -4.07
N GLY A 113 27.46 23.19 -5.34
CA GLY A 113 26.18 22.59 -5.72
C GLY A 113 26.18 21.06 -5.71
N GLU A 114 27.33 20.41 -5.89
CA GLU A 114 27.51 18.97 -5.74
C GLU A 114 27.50 18.59 -4.25
N ALA A 115 28.32 19.26 -3.46
CA ALA A 115 28.38 19.06 -2.01
C ALA A 115 27.01 19.21 -1.36
N LEU A 116 26.26 20.25 -1.72
CA LEU A 116 24.95 20.55 -1.17
C LEU A 116 23.89 19.44 -1.50
N ARG A 117 23.95 18.87 -2.71
CA ARG A 117 23.09 17.74 -3.09
C ARG A 117 23.42 16.48 -2.28
N LEU A 118 24.70 16.15 -2.17
CA LEU A 118 25.14 14.97 -1.40
C LEU A 118 24.85 15.14 0.10
N MET A 119 25.03 16.35 0.64
CA MET A 119 24.65 16.70 2.00
C MET A 119 23.15 16.46 2.24
N ARG A 120 22.29 16.88 1.31
CA ARG A 120 20.85 16.64 1.40
C ARG A 120 20.53 15.13 1.41
N ASP A 121 21.11 14.36 0.48
CA ASP A 121 20.88 12.94 0.37
C ASP A 121 21.34 12.17 1.64
N VAL A 122 22.47 12.56 2.22
CA VAL A 122 22.95 11.98 3.49
C VAL A 122 22.08 12.39 4.68
N ALA A 123 21.68 13.67 4.77
CA ALA A 123 20.78 14.13 5.84
C ALA A 123 19.41 13.45 5.77
N ASP A 124 18.86 13.21 4.59
CA ASP A 124 17.63 12.49 4.33
C ASP A 124 17.73 11.01 4.77
N ALA A 125 18.85 10.35 4.46
CA ALA A 125 19.15 9.00 4.95
C ALA A 125 19.19 8.93 6.47
N LEU A 126 19.85 9.91 7.13
CA LEU A 126 19.93 9.99 8.59
C LEU A 126 18.56 10.27 9.21
N ALA A 127 17.77 11.16 8.64
CA ALA A 127 16.42 11.46 9.12
C ALA A 127 15.54 10.19 9.12
N ASN A 128 15.59 9.41 8.02
CA ASN A 128 14.86 8.14 7.96
C ASN A 128 15.36 7.13 9.01
N ALA A 129 16.68 6.93 9.14
CA ALA A 129 17.24 5.98 10.09
C ALA A 129 16.91 6.36 11.55
N HIS A 130 17.05 7.64 11.92
CA HIS A 130 16.74 8.14 13.25
C HIS A 130 15.24 8.02 13.58
N ALA A 131 14.34 8.23 12.61
CA ALA A 131 12.91 8.00 12.79
C ALA A 131 12.57 6.53 13.11
N HIS A 132 13.43 5.59 12.68
CA HIS A 132 13.33 4.16 13.00
C HIS A 132 14.14 3.73 14.23
N GLY A 133 14.71 4.69 14.96
CA GLY A 133 15.50 4.42 16.16
C GLY A 133 16.90 3.85 15.88
N VAL A 134 17.38 3.97 14.65
CA VAL A 134 18.72 3.50 14.24
C VAL A 134 19.68 4.67 14.17
N VAL A 135 20.76 4.62 14.93
CA VAL A 135 21.87 5.58 14.94
C VAL A 135 23.06 4.94 14.24
N HIS A 136 23.67 5.63 13.28
CA HIS A 136 24.73 5.09 12.43
C HIS A 136 26.07 4.94 13.16
N ARG A 137 26.48 5.98 13.89
CA ARG A 137 27.68 6.05 14.75
C ARG A 137 29.05 6.02 14.02
N ASP A 138 29.08 5.92 12.70
CA ASP A 138 30.33 5.91 11.92
C ASP A 138 30.11 6.59 10.53
N ILE A 139 29.48 7.78 10.51
CA ILE A 139 29.32 8.58 9.30
C ILE A 139 30.67 9.13 8.87
N LYS A 140 31.09 8.77 7.66
CA LYS A 140 32.35 9.21 7.01
C LYS A 140 32.30 8.98 5.50
N PRO A 141 33.21 9.58 4.71
CA PRO A 141 33.20 9.44 3.24
C PRO A 141 33.31 8.00 2.73
N ASP A 142 33.99 7.12 3.48
CA ASP A 142 34.15 5.70 3.15
C ASP A 142 32.82 4.92 3.17
N ASN A 143 31.87 5.40 3.99
CA ASN A 143 30.55 4.80 4.18
C ASN A 143 29.45 5.52 3.35
N VAL A 144 29.84 6.31 2.36
CA VAL A 144 28.94 6.98 1.41
C VAL A 144 29.37 6.60 0.00
N MET A 145 28.55 5.80 -0.68
CA MET A 145 28.73 5.41 -2.07
C MET A 145 28.05 6.40 -3.01
N LEU A 146 28.67 6.71 -4.13
CA LEU A 146 28.13 7.59 -5.16
C LEU A 146 27.54 6.75 -6.30
N SER A 147 26.23 6.88 -6.51
CA SER A 147 25.51 6.26 -7.64
C SER A 147 24.95 7.36 -8.53
N GLY A 148 25.61 7.61 -9.66
CA GLY A 148 25.29 8.72 -10.54
C GLY A 148 25.44 10.08 -9.85
N ARG A 149 24.32 10.73 -9.48
CA ARG A 149 24.31 12.04 -8.81
C ARG A 149 23.88 11.97 -7.34
N HIS A 150 23.66 10.78 -6.82
CA HIS A 150 23.08 10.56 -5.49
C HIS A 150 24.06 9.88 -4.56
N ALA A 151 23.94 10.21 -3.28
CA ALA A 151 24.64 9.54 -2.19
C ALA A 151 23.80 8.38 -1.64
N LEU A 152 24.46 7.25 -1.37
CA LEU A 152 23.92 6.07 -0.71
C LEU A 152 24.73 5.81 0.54
N VAL A 153 24.13 5.93 1.71
CA VAL A 153 24.78 5.64 3.00
C VAL A 153 24.76 4.13 3.25
N THR A 154 25.93 3.57 3.60
CA THR A 154 26.14 2.14 3.83
C THR A 154 26.44 1.88 5.30
N ASP A 155 26.42 0.60 5.72
CA ASP A 155 26.92 0.13 7.01
C ASP A 155 26.15 0.59 8.26
N PHE A 156 24.85 0.82 8.15
CA PHE A 156 23.98 1.03 9.30
C PHE A 156 23.99 -0.17 10.27
N GLY A 157 24.01 0.09 11.57
CA GLY A 157 23.89 -0.92 12.62
C GLY A 157 25.20 -1.64 13.02
N VAL A 158 26.23 -1.64 12.18
CA VAL A 158 27.48 -2.36 12.42
C VAL A 158 28.28 -1.73 13.56
N ALA A 159 28.33 -0.40 13.61
CA ALA A 159 29.07 0.32 14.64
C ALA A 159 28.48 0.20 16.05
N LYS A 160 27.16 0.07 16.16
CA LYS A 160 26.47 -0.16 17.43
C LYS A 160 26.77 -1.56 17.99
N ALA A 161 26.72 -2.58 17.12
CA ALA A 161 27.10 -3.94 17.54
C ALA A 161 28.51 -3.97 18.14
N LEU A 162 29.44 -3.22 17.56
CA LEU A 162 30.83 -3.12 17.99
C LEU A 162 31.01 -2.31 19.30
N SER A 163 30.31 -1.19 19.47
CA SER A 163 30.40 -0.32 20.64
C SER A 163 29.87 -1.00 21.92
N ASP A 164 28.74 -1.72 21.79
CA ASP A 164 28.13 -2.42 22.93
C ASP A 164 28.91 -3.67 23.36
N ALA A 165 29.80 -4.20 22.50
CA ALA A 165 30.72 -5.29 22.83
C ALA A 165 31.96 -4.78 23.63
N GLY A 166 32.33 -3.51 23.46
CA GLY A 166 33.49 -2.89 24.09
C GLY A 166 33.31 -2.45 25.57
N ALA A 167 32.09 -2.47 26.09
CA ALA A 167 31.80 -2.11 27.50
C ALA A 167 32.39 -3.09 28.56
N GLY A 168 33.06 -4.14 28.13
CA GLY A 168 33.80 -5.09 28.94
C GLY A 168 35.30 -5.07 28.62
N THR A 169 36.03 -4.13 29.13
CA THR A 169 37.48 -4.04 29.48
C THR A 169 38.54 -4.87 28.71
N LYS A 170 38.45 -5.21 27.46
CA LYS A 170 39.53 -5.94 26.73
C LYS A 170 39.89 -5.49 25.33
N LEU A 171 39.14 -4.57 24.68
CA LEU A 171 39.43 -4.18 23.28
C LEU A 171 40.45 -3.03 23.16
N THR A 172 40.59 -2.21 24.16
CA THR A 172 41.55 -1.08 24.15
C THR A 172 43.03 -1.49 24.29
N THR A 173 43.31 -2.72 24.76
CA THR A 173 44.66 -3.25 24.93
C THR A 173 45.29 -3.84 23.68
N ALA A 174 44.50 -4.06 22.62
CA ALA A 174 44.95 -4.67 21.34
C ALA A 174 45.23 -3.65 20.21
N GLY A 175 45.20 -2.34 20.48
CA GLY A 175 45.49 -1.33 19.46
C GLY A 175 44.46 -1.14 18.36
N LEU A 176 43.26 -1.72 18.53
CA LEU A 176 42.13 -1.61 17.59
C LEU A 176 41.33 -0.35 18.00
N SER A 177 41.50 0.75 17.31
CA SER A 177 40.67 1.95 17.43
C SER A 177 39.26 1.67 16.86
N LEU A 178 38.26 1.78 17.70
CA LEU A 178 36.86 1.65 17.32
C LEU A 178 36.43 2.94 16.59
N GLY A 179 36.33 2.92 15.26
CA GLY A 179 35.98 4.05 14.40
C GLY A 179 37.17 4.87 13.91
N THR A 180 36.94 5.75 12.94
CA THR A 180 37.95 6.68 12.40
C THR A 180 37.95 7.95 13.25
N PRO A 181 38.97 8.24 14.05
CA PRO A 181 38.97 9.35 15.01
C PRO A 181 38.62 10.72 14.40
N ALA A 182 38.88 10.90 13.13
CA ALA A 182 38.67 12.15 12.41
C ALA A 182 37.19 12.59 12.22
N TYR A 183 36.22 11.68 12.46
CA TYR A 183 34.76 11.96 12.32
C TYR A 183 34.00 11.75 13.63
N MET A 184 34.71 11.37 14.70
CA MET A 184 34.10 10.96 15.96
C MET A 184 33.50 12.15 16.70
N ALA A 185 32.27 12.03 17.17
CA ALA A 185 31.68 13.08 18.01
C ALA A 185 32.37 13.16 19.43
N PRO A 186 32.39 14.34 20.08
CA PRO A 186 32.96 14.51 21.38
C PRO A 186 32.49 13.51 22.45
N GLU A 187 31.18 13.28 22.50
CA GLU A 187 30.55 12.34 23.44
C GLU A 187 30.92 10.89 23.15
N GLN A 188 31.16 10.53 21.89
CA GLN A 188 31.65 9.20 21.50
C GLN A 188 33.12 9.01 21.93
N ALA A 189 33.97 10.06 21.76
CA ALA A 189 35.35 10.04 22.18
C ALA A 189 35.50 9.88 23.71
N LEU A 190 34.53 10.35 24.49
CA LEU A 190 34.44 10.19 25.95
C LEU A 190 33.80 8.85 26.36
N ALA A 191 33.36 8.03 25.45
CA ALA A 191 32.61 6.81 25.72
C ALA A 191 31.37 7.06 26.63
N ASP A 192 30.68 8.19 26.43
CA ASP A 192 29.48 8.55 27.17
C ASP A 192 28.36 7.52 26.90
N PRO A 193 27.76 6.93 27.94
CA PRO A 193 26.66 5.99 27.76
C PRO A 193 25.37 6.64 27.17
N GLY A 194 25.29 7.98 27.20
CA GLY A 194 24.19 8.77 26.66
C GLY A 194 24.30 9.14 25.18
N VAL A 195 25.23 8.54 24.41
CA VAL A 195 25.40 8.83 22.98
C VAL A 195 24.13 8.51 22.20
N ASP A 196 23.50 9.53 21.64
CA ASP A 196 22.28 9.43 20.81
C ASP A 196 22.51 9.79 19.32
N HIS A 197 21.44 10.00 18.57
CA HIS A 197 21.46 10.32 17.14
C HIS A 197 22.15 11.65 16.79
N ARG A 198 22.37 12.56 17.77
CA ARG A 198 23.06 13.83 17.56
C ARG A 198 24.58 13.65 17.37
N ALA A 199 25.10 12.46 17.66
CA ALA A 199 26.47 12.09 17.29
C ALA A 199 26.63 11.95 15.76
N ASP A 200 25.61 11.40 15.05
CA ASP A 200 25.61 11.34 13.59
C ASP A 200 25.55 12.74 12.97
N LEU A 201 24.83 13.67 13.59
CA LEU A 201 24.75 15.06 13.13
C LEU A 201 26.09 15.79 13.25
N TYR A 202 26.90 15.47 14.27
CA TYR A 202 28.27 15.96 14.37
C TYR A 202 29.17 15.37 13.28
N ALA A 203 29.14 14.04 13.10
CA ALA A 203 29.90 13.35 12.07
C ALA A 203 29.51 13.83 10.65
N PHE A 204 28.23 14.09 10.42
CA PHE A 204 27.74 14.79 9.22
C PHE A 204 28.35 16.18 9.07
N GLY A 205 28.50 16.95 10.14
CA GLY A 205 29.14 18.25 10.13
C GLY A 205 30.62 18.16 9.69
N VAL A 206 31.35 17.14 10.17
CA VAL A 206 32.73 16.87 9.77
C VAL A 206 32.82 16.50 8.28
N LEU A 207 31.93 15.61 7.83
CA LEU A 207 31.81 15.20 6.43
C LEU A 207 31.52 16.39 5.51
N ALA A 208 30.56 17.24 5.89
CA ALA A 208 30.18 18.42 5.13
C ALA A 208 31.29 19.47 5.08
N TYR A 209 32.01 19.65 6.18
CA TYR A 209 33.17 20.53 6.23
C TYR A 209 34.24 20.05 5.24
N GLU A 210 34.58 18.75 5.23
CA GLU A 210 35.57 18.18 4.34
C GLU A 210 35.12 18.28 2.86
N MET A 211 33.87 17.96 2.55
CA MET A 211 33.32 18.11 1.18
C MET A 211 33.44 19.54 0.66
N LEU A 212 33.18 20.52 1.49
CA LEU A 212 33.17 21.92 1.10
C LEU A 212 34.57 22.56 1.07
N THR A 213 35.45 22.15 1.97
CA THR A 213 36.78 22.78 2.12
C THR A 213 37.94 21.95 1.55
N GLY A 214 37.72 20.64 1.32
CA GLY A 214 38.76 19.68 0.96
C GLY A 214 39.70 19.32 2.11
N ARG A 215 39.36 19.72 3.35
CA ARG A 215 40.19 19.49 4.54
C ARG A 215 39.33 19.09 5.72
N LEU A 216 39.85 18.26 6.61
CA LEU A 216 39.23 17.95 7.89
C LEU A 216 39.24 19.18 8.81
N PRO A 217 38.18 19.38 9.63
CA PRO A 217 38.12 20.49 10.59
C PRO A 217 39.14 20.36 11.73
N PHE A 218 39.61 19.15 12.02
CA PHE A 218 40.61 18.85 13.05
C PHE A 218 41.65 17.85 12.50
N THR A 219 42.90 18.13 12.72
CA THR A 219 44.05 17.29 12.33
C THR A 219 45.05 17.23 13.46
N GLY A 220 45.83 16.14 13.55
CA GLY A 220 46.84 16.00 14.57
C GLY A 220 47.84 14.89 14.31
N PRO A 221 48.99 14.86 14.99
CA PRO A 221 50.05 13.88 14.75
C PRO A 221 49.73 12.47 15.23
N SER A 222 48.63 12.29 15.97
CA SER A 222 48.18 10.98 16.45
C SER A 222 46.66 10.94 16.59
N ALA A 223 46.10 9.73 16.64
CA ALA A 223 44.67 9.52 16.85
C ALA A 223 44.16 10.19 18.15
N GLN A 224 44.97 10.14 19.21
CA GLN A 224 44.67 10.81 20.49
C GLN A 224 44.66 12.34 20.35
N ALA A 225 45.60 12.93 19.58
CA ALA A 225 45.62 14.36 19.32
C ALA A 225 44.41 14.83 18.55
N VAL A 226 43.96 14.06 17.57
CA VAL A 226 42.73 14.34 16.79
C VAL A 226 41.50 14.25 17.68
N MET A 227 41.39 13.22 18.53
CA MET A 227 40.31 13.10 19.52
C MET A 227 40.29 14.26 20.52
N ALA A 228 41.46 14.69 21.01
CA ALA A 228 41.58 15.85 21.90
C ALA A 228 41.09 17.13 21.21
N ALA A 229 41.43 17.33 19.95
CA ALA A 229 40.94 18.47 19.14
C ALA A 229 39.42 18.46 18.98
N HIS A 230 38.80 17.30 18.74
CA HIS A 230 37.34 17.16 18.73
C HIS A 230 36.67 17.55 20.05
N LEU A 231 37.35 17.33 21.18
CA LEU A 231 36.84 17.67 22.51
C LEU A 231 36.98 19.15 22.85
N THR A 232 38.13 19.78 22.47
CA THR A 232 38.52 21.07 23.04
C THR A 232 38.69 22.21 22.04
N GLU A 233 39.02 21.91 20.77
CA GLU A 233 39.31 22.94 19.80
C GLU A 233 38.06 23.36 18.99
N ARG A 234 37.99 24.63 18.59
CA ARG A 234 36.98 25.10 17.64
C ARG A 234 37.47 24.87 16.21
N PRO A 235 36.61 24.40 15.30
CA PRO A 235 37.01 24.27 13.92
C PRO A 235 37.27 25.64 13.29
N GLN A 236 38.21 25.69 12.35
CA GLN A 236 38.48 26.93 11.61
C GLN A 236 37.21 27.33 10.85
N PRO A 237 36.82 28.64 10.88
CA PRO A 237 35.67 29.09 10.11
C PRO A 237 35.80 28.74 8.61
N MET A 238 34.80 28.13 8.01
CA MET A 238 34.89 27.66 6.62
C MET A 238 35.14 28.78 5.63
N LEU A 239 34.64 29.99 5.90
CA LEU A 239 34.82 31.17 5.08
C LEU A 239 36.30 31.66 5.03
N ASP A 240 37.09 31.28 6.05
CA ASP A 240 38.53 31.56 6.10
C ASP A 240 39.33 30.48 5.33
N VAL A 241 38.72 29.32 5.04
CA VAL A 241 39.38 28.19 4.38
C VAL A 241 39.14 28.19 2.87
N ARG A 242 37.89 28.51 2.46
CA ARG A 242 37.48 28.56 1.04
C ARG A 242 36.54 29.70 0.77
N GLU A 243 36.93 30.59 -0.14
CA GLU A 243 36.08 31.65 -0.65
C GLU A 243 34.89 31.10 -1.46
N GLY A 244 33.76 31.80 -1.44
CA GLY A 244 32.57 31.50 -2.23
C GLY A 244 31.59 30.50 -1.59
N ILE A 245 31.88 29.98 -0.39
CA ILE A 245 30.86 29.20 0.37
C ILE A 245 29.80 30.18 0.87
N PRO A 246 28.48 29.91 0.62
CA PRO A 246 27.41 30.76 1.15
C PRO A 246 27.44 30.84 2.69
N PRO A 247 27.35 32.04 3.30
CA PRO A 247 27.43 32.18 4.76
C PRO A 247 26.38 31.35 5.52
N ALA A 248 25.17 31.20 4.96
CA ALA A 248 24.14 30.37 5.55
C ALA A 248 24.51 28.86 5.55
N LEU A 249 25.12 28.39 4.46
CA LEU A 249 25.62 27.00 4.39
C LEU A 249 26.75 26.75 5.38
N ALA A 250 27.71 27.71 5.47
CA ALA A 250 28.78 27.64 6.46
C ALA A 250 28.21 27.59 7.89
N ALA A 251 27.22 28.43 8.22
CA ALA A 251 26.60 28.47 9.53
C ALA A 251 25.87 27.13 9.87
N THR A 252 25.19 26.52 8.90
CA THR A 252 24.55 25.21 9.05
C THR A 252 25.58 24.12 9.40
N VAL A 253 26.69 24.04 8.66
CA VAL A 253 27.76 23.05 8.92
C VAL A 253 28.44 23.32 10.25
N MET A 254 28.78 24.58 10.57
CA MET A 254 29.41 24.94 11.83
C MET A 254 28.53 24.64 13.05
N ARG A 255 27.21 24.77 12.91
CA ARG A 255 26.28 24.38 13.98
C ARG A 255 26.26 22.86 14.23
N CYS A 256 26.43 22.03 13.21
CA CYS A 256 26.62 20.59 13.42
C CYS A 256 27.88 20.28 14.23
N LEU A 257 28.94 21.11 14.11
CA LEU A 257 30.22 20.92 14.77
C LEU A 257 30.29 21.49 16.21
N GLU A 258 29.18 21.96 16.76
CA GLU A 258 29.11 22.39 18.17
C GLU A 258 29.45 21.24 19.12
N LYS A 259 30.20 21.57 20.18
CA LYS A 259 30.76 20.54 21.08
C LYS A 259 29.67 19.84 21.89
N LYS A 260 28.72 20.61 22.39
CA LYS A 260 27.59 20.07 23.17
C LYS A 260 26.47 19.64 22.26
N PRO A 261 25.93 18.42 22.46
CA PRO A 261 24.82 17.93 21.64
C PRO A 261 23.57 18.84 21.62
N GLU A 262 23.30 19.54 22.74
CA GLU A 262 22.17 20.47 22.87
C GLU A 262 22.29 21.72 21.99
N ASP A 263 23.50 22.11 21.59
CA ASP A 263 23.76 23.28 20.76
C ASP A 263 23.68 22.96 19.24
N ARG A 264 23.63 21.67 18.87
CA ARG A 264 23.51 21.18 17.49
C ARG A 264 22.05 21.22 17.01
N PHE A 265 21.79 20.73 15.81
CA PHE A 265 20.43 20.38 15.41
C PHE A 265 19.91 19.25 16.31
N GLN A 266 18.63 19.29 16.68
CA GLN A 266 18.07 18.30 17.60
C GLN A 266 17.48 17.10 16.85
N SER A 267 17.34 17.18 15.53
CA SER A 267 16.95 16.07 14.65
C SER A 267 17.63 16.19 13.28
N ALA A 268 17.74 15.09 12.58
CA ALA A 268 18.19 15.10 11.19
C ALA A 268 17.15 15.73 10.26
N ASP A 269 15.87 15.70 10.61
CA ASP A 269 14.81 16.43 9.89
C ASP A 269 15.01 17.94 9.95
N ASP A 270 15.42 18.49 11.10
CA ASP A 270 15.69 19.93 11.22
C ASP A 270 16.91 20.34 10.38
N LEU A 271 17.94 19.49 10.33
CA LEU A 271 19.12 19.68 9.49
C LEU A 271 18.75 19.60 8.00
N LEU A 272 17.96 18.60 7.61
CA LEU A 272 17.50 18.40 6.22
C LEU A 272 16.69 19.61 5.75
N ALA A 273 15.76 20.09 6.58
CA ALA A 273 14.95 21.27 6.24
C ALA A 273 15.78 22.53 6.02
N GLU A 274 16.86 22.71 6.81
CA GLU A 274 17.80 23.85 6.64
C GLU A 274 18.59 23.72 5.32
N ILE A 275 19.06 22.49 4.98
CA ILE A 275 19.78 22.24 3.73
C ILE A 275 18.84 22.45 2.52
N GLU A 276 17.59 21.97 2.58
CA GLU A 276 16.61 22.14 1.50
C GLU A 276 16.27 23.62 1.26
N ALA A 277 16.23 24.44 2.30
CA ALA A 277 16.05 25.88 2.16
C ALA A 277 17.19 26.55 1.37
N LEU A 278 18.40 25.97 1.40
CA LEU A 278 19.55 26.46 0.65
C LEU A 278 19.58 25.98 -0.81
N VAL A 279 18.88 24.88 -1.15
CA VAL A 279 18.83 24.29 -2.50
C VAL A 279 17.77 24.94 -3.39
N THR A 280 16.70 25.50 -2.78
CA THR A 280 15.55 26.03 -3.54
C THR A 280 15.91 27.31 -4.33
N PRO A 281 15.65 27.40 -5.66
CA PRO A 281 15.91 28.62 -6.44
C PRO A 281 14.87 29.70 -6.11
N GLY A 282 15.12 30.49 -5.11
CA GLY A 282 14.29 31.60 -4.67
C GLY A 282 14.99 32.53 -3.67
N GLY A 283 16.07 32.03 -3.10
CA GLY A 283 16.97 32.83 -2.26
C GLY A 283 18.13 33.42 -3.07
N GLY A 284 17.86 34.44 -3.89
CA GLY A 284 18.90 35.18 -4.56
C GLY A 284 19.84 35.80 -3.54
N ILE A 285 21.03 35.24 -3.35
CA ILE A 285 22.10 35.84 -2.60
C ILE A 285 22.86 36.75 -3.56
N THR A 286 22.45 38.00 -3.63
CA THR A 286 23.35 39.05 -4.06
C THR A 286 24.28 39.39 -2.89
N PRO A 287 25.62 39.47 -3.12
CA PRO A 287 26.53 39.91 -2.07
C PRO A 287 26.29 41.39 -1.75
N VAL A 288 25.71 41.65 -0.57
CA VAL A 288 25.64 43.02 -0.06
C VAL A 288 27.02 43.37 0.47
N ALA A 289 27.76 44.14 -0.32
CA ALA A 289 28.93 44.83 0.17
C ALA A 289 28.49 45.81 1.30
N SER A 290 28.93 45.52 2.50
CA SER A 290 28.72 46.38 3.64
C SER A 290 29.56 47.65 3.53
N THR A 291 29.02 48.70 2.94
CA THR A 291 29.52 50.05 3.13
C THR A 291 28.78 50.67 4.33
N PRO A 292 29.50 51.30 5.27
CA PRO A 292 28.85 51.93 6.38
C PRO A 292 28.13 53.19 5.88
N VAL A 293 26.79 53.13 5.86
CA VAL A 293 25.97 54.31 5.55
C VAL A 293 26.01 55.21 6.78
N ARG A 294 26.83 56.24 6.72
CA ARG A 294 26.70 57.44 7.56
C ARG A 294 25.33 58.05 7.24
N ALA A 295 24.44 58.03 8.16
CA ALA A 295 23.11 58.65 8.03
C ALA A 295 23.30 60.19 7.88
N ILE A 296 23.11 60.64 6.65
CA ILE A 296 22.97 62.07 6.38
C ILE A 296 21.49 62.39 6.50
N LEU A 297 21.12 62.90 7.68
CA LEU A 297 19.77 63.46 7.88
C LEU A 297 19.68 64.78 7.10
N PRO A 298 18.71 64.89 6.17
CA PRO A 298 18.51 66.10 5.44
C PRO A 298 18.14 67.24 6.39
N ARG A 299 18.75 68.43 6.21
CA ARG A 299 18.61 69.61 7.07
C ARG A 299 17.31 70.41 6.89
N SER A 300 16.42 70.02 5.98
CA SER A 300 15.15 70.73 5.79
C SER A 300 13.98 70.05 6.54
N ARG A 301 13.11 70.81 7.14
CA ARG A 301 11.90 70.29 7.84
C ARG A 301 10.98 69.48 6.93
N ALA A 302 10.86 69.82 5.65
CA ALA A 302 10.08 69.10 4.66
C ALA A 302 10.65 67.72 4.33
N ALA A 303 11.98 67.56 4.19
CA ALA A 303 12.65 66.29 3.92
C ALA A 303 12.58 65.33 5.13
N ARG A 304 12.64 65.84 6.36
CA ARG A 304 12.40 65.03 7.58
C ARG A 304 10.97 64.54 7.66
N ALA A 305 9.98 65.35 7.32
CA ALA A 305 8.58 64.94 7.27
C ALA A 305 8.31 63.89 6.20
N ALA A 306 8.96 63.99 5.02
CA ALA A 306 8.88 62.96 3.95
C ALA A 306 9.50 61.61 4.35
N VAL A 307 10.64 61.64 5.05
CA VAL A 307 11.27 60.39 5.56
C VAL A 307 10.40 59.77 6.66
N ILE A 308 9.85 60.54 7.57
CA ILE A 308 8.92 60.05 8.61
C ILE A 308 7.65 59.47 7.96
N ALA A 309 7.08 60.15 6.98
CA ALA A 309 5.92 59.66 6.23
C ALA A 309 6.23 58.34 5.51
N ALA A 310 7.40 58.21 4.84
CA ALA A 310 7.82 56.99 4.17
C ALA A 310 8.03 55.84 5.16
N VAL A 311 8.60 56.11 6.35
CA VAL A 311 8.75 55.13 7.43
C VAL A 311 7.40 54.70 7.97
N VAL A 312 6.48 55.64 8.20
CA VAL A 312 5.10 55.30 8.67
C VAL A 312 4.32 54.49 7.64
N VAL A 313 4.43 54.83 6.35
CA VAL A 313 3.82 54.05 5.26
C VAL A 313 4.46 52.69 5.16
N GLY A 314 5.80 52.57 5.29
CA GLY A 314 6.51 51.30 5.31
C GLY A 314 6.13 50.45 6.51
N MET A 315 6.03 51.02 7.72
CA MET A 315 5.56 50.31 8.91
C MET A 315 4.09 49.94 8.81
N GLY A 316 3.23 50.79 8.26
CA GLY A 316 1.83 50.48 7.98
C GLY A 316 1.67 49.32 6.98
N GLY A 317 2.47 49.35 5.91
CA GLY A 317 2.54 48.27 4.93
C GLY A 317 3.02 46.93 5.54
N ALA A 318 4.11 47.00 6.31
CA ALA A 318 4.63 45.81 7.03
C ALA A 318 3.63 45.28 8.04
N TRP A 319 2.98 46.16 8.82
CA TRP A 319 1.92 45.75 9.74
C TRP A 319 0.74 45.10 9.04
N LEU A 320 0.33 45.62 7.89
CA LEU A 320 -0.77 45.08 7.09
C LEU A 320 -0.42 43.70 6.53
N LEU A 321 0.83 43.49 6.09
CA LEU A 321 1.32 42.20 5.61
C LEU A 321 1.40 41.16 6.74
N ILE A 322 1.94 41.55 7.89
CA ILE A 322 2.01 40.70 9.09
C ILE A 322 0.61 40.38 9.59
N SER A 323 -0.29 41.35 9.66
CA SER A 323 -1.67 41.14 10.08
C SER A 323 -2.42 40.20 9.15
N ARG A 324 -2.25 40.34 7.83
CA ARG A 324 -2.81 39.40 6.83
C ARG A 324 -2.20 38.02 6.96
N HIS A 325 -0.90 37.89 7.17
CA HIS A 325 -0.24 36.62 7.40
C HIS A 325 -0.76 35.92 8.67
N ASN A 326 -0.81 36.67 9.78
CA ASN A 326 -1.33 36.15 11.05
C ASN A 326 -2.81 35.71 10.95
N ALA A 327 -3.64 36.46 10.21
CA ALA A 327 -5.02 36.08 9.95
C ALA A 327 -5.13 34.77 9.14
N ARG A 328 -4.26 34.58 8.14
CA ARG A 328 -4.19 33.33 7.37
C ARG A 328 -3.68 32.16 8.24
N VAL A 329 -2.69 32.37 9.10
CA VAL A 329 -2.23 31.35 10.05
C VAL A 329 -3.32 30.96 11.03
N HIS A 330 -4.05 31.92 11.57
CA HIS A 330 -5.18 31.67 12.45
C HIS A 330 -6.29 30.89 11.73
N TRP A 331 -6.67 31.30 10.51
CA TRP A 331 -7.60 30.55 9.67
C TRP A 331 -7.13 29.11 9.46
N ALA A 332 -5.85 28.90 9.11
CA ALA A 332 -5.32 27.58 8.83
C ALA A 332 -5.40 26.66 10.06
N ARG A 333 -5.06 27.14 11.26
CA ARG A 333 -5.05 26.34 12.49
C ARG A 333 -6.44 26.14 13.10
N GLU A 334 -7.24 27.21 13.19
CA GLU A 334 -8.49 27.18 13.95
C GLU A 334 -9.71 26.79 13.10
N GLN A 335 -9.63 26.91 11.78
CA GLN A 335 -10.73 26.58 10.87
C GLN A 335 -10.37 25.45 9.90
N ALA A 336 -9.25 25.57 9.17
CA ALA A 336 -8.91 24.60 8.14
C ALA A 336 -8.50 23.25 8.73
N VAL A 337 -7.60 23.18 9.72
CA VAL A 337 -7.12 21.90 10.28
C VAL A 337 -8.25 21.08 10.91
N PRO A 338 -9.19 21.64 11.71
CA PRO A 338 -10.34 20.88 12.19
C PRO A 338 -11.24 20.36 11.06
N LEU A 339 -11.48 21.18 10.03
CA LEU A 339 -12.28 20.78 8.88
C LEU A 339 -11.61 19.72 8.01
N ILE A 340 -10.27 19.80 7.83
CA ILE A 340 -9.47 18.74 7.19
C ILE A 340 -9.63 17.42 7.94
N ARG A 341 -9.57 17.44 9.27
CA ARG A 341 -9.80 16.26 10.10
C ARG A 341 -11.20 15.68 9.86
N GLN A 342 -12.22 16.54 9.85
CA GLN A 342 -13.60 16.12 9.58
C GLN A 342 -13.75 15.48 8.19
N TYR A 343 -13.19 16.08 7.14
CA TYR A 343 -13.20 15.51 5.80
C TYR A 343 -12.44 14.17 5.74
N ALA A 344 -11.29 14.09 6.39
CA ALA A 344 -10.53 12.83 6.48
C ALA A 344 -11.31 11.73 7.21
N ASP A 345 -12.03 12.09 8.29
CA ASP A 345 -12.85 11.16 9.06
C ASP A 345 -14.09 10.69 8.28
N SER A 346 -14.66 11.52 7.42
CA SER A 346 -15.76 11.16 6.53
C SER A 346 -15.33 10.47 5.24
N ALA A 347 -14.02 10.21 5.04
CA ALA A 347 -13.43 9.71 3.80
C ALA A 347 -13.63 10.62 2.57
N ASP A 348 -13.91 11.91 2.79
CA ASP A 348 -13.92 12.92 1.74
C ASP A 348 -12.49 13.40 1.48
N TYR A 349 -11.71 12.52 0.85
CA TYR A 349 -10.27 12.69 0.67
C TYR A 349 -9.92 13.84 -0.27
N GLU A 350 -10.80 14.15 -1.22
CA GLU A 350 -10.57 15.25 -2.16
C GLU A 350 -10.64 16.61 -1.46
N ASN A 351 -11.72 16.87 -0.73
CA ASN A 351 -11.87 18.12 0.01
C ASN A 351 -10.84 18.25 1.13
N ALA A 352 -10.50 17.15 1.79
CA ALA A 352 -9.40 17.13 2.76
C ALA A 352 -8.08 17.54 2.10
N PHE A 353 -7.75 16.98 0.93
CA PHE A 353 -6.52 17.25 0.20
C PHE A 353 -6.42 18.71 -0.28
N LEU A 354 -7.50 19.22 -0.90
CA LEU A 354 -7.54 20.59 -1.41
C LEU A 354 -7.35 21.60 -0.27
N LEU A 355 -8.10 21.42 0.84
CA LEU A 355 -8.01 22.32 1.98
C LEU A 355 -6.66 22.20 2.70
N ALA A 356 -6.11 20.98 2.81
CA ALA A 356 -4.79 20.75 3.38
C ALA A 356 -3.68 21.36 2.53
N SER A 357 -3.80 21.34 1.21
CA SER A 357 -2.85 22.00 0.31
C SER A 357 -2.83 23.51 0.53
N GLN A 358 -4.01 24.14 0.65
CA GLN A 358 -4.13 25.57 0.95
C GLN A 358 -3.57 25.91 2.35
N ALA A 359 -3.87 25.08 3.36
CA ALA A 359 -3.35 25.27 4.70
C ALA A 359 -1.82 25.10 4.75
N ASN A 360 -1.27 24.15 4.00
CA ASN A 360 0.15 23.89 3.94
C ASN A 360 0.96 25.04 3.32
N GLU A 361 0.40 25.83 2.42
CA GLU A 361 1.03 27.05 1.93
C GLU A 361 1.25 28.10 3.05
N VAL A 362 0.42 28.04 4.08
CA VAL A 362 0.42 29.03 5.18
C VAL A 362 1.15 28.51 6.41
N ILE A 363 0.97 27.22 6.73
CA ILE A 363 1.54 26.55 7.90
C ILE A 363 2.30 25.25 7.51
N PRO A 364 3.32 25.31 6.65
CA PRO A 364 3.99 24.13 6.09
C PRO A 364 4.68 23.23 7.14
N LYS A 365 5.03 23.81 8.29
CA LYS A 365 5.72 23.11 9.40
C LYS A 365 4.76 22.66 10.52
N ASP A 366 3.45 22.80 10.35
CA ASP A 366 2.49 22.44 11.39
C ASP A 366 2.44 20.92 11.59
N THR A 367 2.71 20.50 12.82
CA THR A 367 2.83 19.07 13.18
C THR A 367 1.49 18.33 13.11
N VAL A 368 0.37 19.02 13.37
CA VAL A 368 -0.98 18.42 13.29
C VAL A 368 -1.33 18.18 11.83
N LEU A 369 -1.09 19.16 10.97
CA LEU A 369 -1.35 19.02 9.54
C LEU A 369 -0.47 17.89 8.93
N ARG A 370 0.81 17.79 9.30
CA ARG A 370 1.70 16.70 8.85
C ARG A 370 1.19 15.32 9.25
N LYS A 371 0.69 15.15 10.47
CA LYS A 371 0.10 13.89 10.95
C LYS A 371 -1.21 13.52 10.24
N LEU A 372 -1.94 14.51 9.70
CA LEU A 372 -3.19 14.28 8.99
C LEU A 372 -3.00 13.82 7.54
N TRP A 373 -1.92 14.25 6.86
CA TRP A 373 -1.68 13.94 5.44
C TRP A 373 -1.82 12.47 5.06
N PRO A 374 -1.22 11.49 5.78
CA PRO A 374 -1.33 10.08 5.42
C PRO A 374 -2.76 9.53 5.52
N ARG A 375 -3.69 10.26 6.17
CA ARG A 375 -5.07 9.82 6.36
C ARG A 375 -5.94 9.99 5.12
N PHE A 376 -5.59 10.93 4.23
CA PHE A 376 -6.39 11.29 3.06
C PHE A 376 -5.58 11.45 1.78
N SER A 377 -4.28 11.18 1.80
CA SER A 377 -3.42 11.28 0.63
C SER A 377 -2.41 10.15 0.57
N ARG A 378 -1.87 9.90 -0.62
CA ARG A 378 -0.83 8.90 -0.88
C ARG A 378 0.21 9.45 -1.85
N PHE A 379 1.39 8.86 -1.86
CA PHE A 379 2.40 9.12 -2.87
C PHE A 379 2.27 8.11 -4.00
N VAL A 380 2.42 8.58 -5.23
CA VAL A 380 2.42 7.73 -6.43
C VAL A 380 3.58 8.15 -7.34
N SER A 381 4.13 7.17 -8.04
CA SER A 381 5.08 7.40 -9.14
C SER A 381 4.38 7.12 -10.45
N LEU A 382 4.38 8.09 -11.37
CA LEU A 382 3.71 7.95 -12.67
C LEU A 382 4.75 7.89 -13.78
N ARG A 383 4.77 6.76 -14.47
CA ARG A 383 5.68 6.51 -15.59
C ARG A 383 4.88 6.13 -16.82
N THR A 384 5.34 6.54 -17.98
CA THR A 384 4.74 6.16 -19.26
C THR A 384 5.78 5.60 -20.21
N THR A 385 5.36 4.74 -21.11
CA THR A 385 6.17 4.25 -22.23
C THR A 385 5.46 4.57 -23.53
N PRO A 386 6.06 5.44 -24.38
CA PRO A 386 7.29 6.21 -24.13
C PRO A 386 7.10 7.28 -23.05
N SER A 387 8.21 7.70 -22.40
CA SER A 387 8.21 8.77 -21.40
C SER A 387 7.94 10.15 -22.01
N GLY A 388 7.71 11.18 -21.16
CA GLY A 388 7.48 12.56 -21.61
C GLY A 388 6.03 12.88 -21.91
N ALA A 389 5.07 12.11 -21.38
CA ALA A 389 3.66 12.42 -21.48
C ALA A 389 3.24 13.45 -20.44
N ARG A 390 2.40 14.41 -20.81
CA ARG A 390 1.72 15.30 -19.87
C ARG A 390 0.69 14.50 -19.09
N ALA A 391 0.65 14.66 -17.78
CA ALA A 391 -0.23 13.93 -16.89
C ALA A 391 -1.19 14.87 -16.16
N TRP A 392 -2.44 14.46 -16.06
CA TRP A 392 -3.50 15.14 -15.32
C TRP A 392 -4.26 14.14 -14.44
N ARG A 393 -4.89 14.68 -13.41
CA ARG A 393 -5.77 13.95 -12.51
C ARG A 393 -7.10 14.69 -12.33
N ARG A 394 -8.15 13.93 -12.10
CA ARG A 394 -9.40 14.43 -11.51
C ARG A 394 -10.02 13.37 -10.59
N PRO A 395 -10.92 13.75 -9.67
CA PRO A 395 -11.68 12.78 -8.89
C PRO A 395 -12.53 11.89 -9.79
N TYR A 396 -12.55 10.57 -9.54
CA TYR A 396 -13.29 9.62 -10.38
C TYR A 396 -14.82 9.83 -10.30
N ALA A 397 -15.34 10.15 -9.12
CA ALA A 397 -16.78 10.27 -8.86
C ALA A 397 -17.33 11.72 -8.91
N SER A 398 -16.48 12.71 -9.22
CA SER A 398 -16.88 14.11 -9.15
C SER A 398 -17.69 14.56 -10.37
N ALA A 399 -18.69 15.43 -10.13
CA ALA A 399 -19.32 16.23 -11.17
C ALA A 399 -18.37 17.31 -11.74
N ASP A 400 -17.27 17.60 -11.05
CA ASP A 400 -16.23 18.52 -11.52
C ASP A 400 -15.53 17.90 -12.74
N THR A 401 -15.58 18.62 -13.85
CA THR A 401 -14.94 18.24 -15.11
C THR A 401 -13.53 18.78 -15.24
N ALA A 402 -13.06 19.57 -14.28
CA ALA A 402 -11.74 20.20 -14.31
C ALA A 402 -10.63 19.15 -14.10
N TRP A 403 -9.60 19.25 -14.95
CA TRP A 403 -8.40 18.41 -14.85
C TRP A 403 -7.29 19.17 -14.12
N HIS A 404 -6.75 18.60 -13.07
CA HIS A 404 -5.60 19.12 -12.34
C HIS A 404 -4.32 18.59 -12.99
N ALA A 405 -3.45 19.50 -13.46
CA ALA A 405 -2.16 19.12 -14.03
C ALA A 405 -1.24 18.55 -12.95
N LEU A 406 -0.60 17.42 -13.24
CA LEU A 406 0.38 16.79 -12.36
C LEU A 406 1.81 17.05 -12.80
N GLY A 407 2.04 17.27 -14.10
CA GLY A 407 3.36 17.48 -14.70
C GLY A 407 3.62 16.58 -15.89
N THR A 408 4.88 16.34 -16.19
CA THR A 408 5.32 15.49 -17.31
C THR A 408 6.05 14.27 -16.80
N THR A 409 5.69 13.09 -17.31
CA THR A 409 6.29 11.80 -16.89
C THR A 409 7.75 11.66 -17.34
N PRO A 410 8.63 11.04 -16.52
CA PRO A 410 8.35 10.38 -15.25
C PRO A 410 8.11 11.37 -14.10
N LEU A 411 7.13 11.09 -13.27
CA LEU A 411 6.84 11.83 -12.06
C LEU A 411 7.08 10.89 -10.88
N ASP A 412 8.07 11.17 -10.06
CA ASP A 412 8.43 10.36 -8.92
C ASP A 412 7.87 10.96 -7.63
N SER A 413 7.21 10.13 -6.84
CA SER A 413 6.75 10.46 -5.48
C SER A 413 5.87 11.73 -5.41
N ILE A 414 4.91 11.88 -6.33
CA ILE A 414 3.93 12.96 -6.25
C ILE A 414 2.79 12.60 -5.29
N ARG A 415 2.35 13.58 -4.51
CA ARG A 415 1.25 13.38 -3.57
C ARG A 415 -0.09 13.61 -4.26
N ILE A 416 -1.00 12.66 -4.12
CA ILE A 416 -2.38 12.75 -4.63
C ILE A 416 -3.38 12.42 -3.52
N PRO A 417 -4.66 12.82 -3.63
CA PRO A 417 -5.71 12.38 -2.71
C PRO A 417 -5.81 10.86 -2.64
N GLY A 418 -6.26 10.34 -1.51
CA GLY A 418 -6.72 8.95 -1.38
C GLY A 418 -7.97 8.68 -2.23
N GLY A 419 -8.42 7.41 -2.24
CA GLY A 419 -9.60 7.01 -3.01
C GLY A 419 -9.35 6.87 -4.51
N PHE A 420 -10.43 6.96 -5.29
CA PHE A 420 -10.40 6.75 -6.74
C PHE A 420 -10.15 8.06 -7.48
N SER A 421 -9.28 8.01 -8.48
CA SER A 421 -8.97 9.12 -9.38
C SER A 421 -9.01 8.66 -10.83
N GLU A 422 -9.34 9.54 -11.74
CA GLU A 422 -9.01 9.39 -13.15
C GLU A 422 -7.65 10.04 -13.41
N LEU A 423 -6.77 9.34 -14.12
CA LEU A 423 -5.54 9.87 -14.67
C LEU A 423 -5.66 9.97 -16.17
N ARG A 424 -5.14 11.02 -16.75
CA ARG A 424 -5.06 11.23 -18.20
C ARG A 424 -3.63 11.54 -18.60
N PHE A 425 -3.16 10.82 -19.59
CA PHE A 425 -1.83 11.01 -20.18
C PHE A 425 -1.98 11.39 -21.66
N GLU A 426 -1.27 12.43 -22.06
CA GLU A 426 -1.22 12.91 -23.44
C GLU A 426 0.21 13.05 -23.90
N ARG A 427 0.48 12.57 -25.10
CA ARG A 427 1.76 12.70 -25.76
C ARG A 427 1.50 12.96 -27.24
N ASP A 428 2.27 13.89 -27.82
CA ASP A 428 2.12 14.26 -29.22
C ASP A 428 2.33 13.06 -30.14
N GLY A 429 1.39 12.86 -31.09
CA GLY A 429 1.39 11.72 -32.01
C GLY A 429 0.89 10.38 -31.42
N MET A 430 0.42 10.36 -30.17
CA MET A 430 -0.13 9.18 -29.52
C MET A 430 -1.61 9.40 -29.15
N PRO A 431 -2.42 8.33 -29.08
CA PRO A 431 -3.78 8.44 -28.56
C PRO A 431 -3.75 8.83 -27.08
N THR A 432 -4.74 9.60 -26.64
CA THR A 432 -4.91 9.95 -25.22
C THR A 432 -5.19 8.68 -24.41
N LEU A 433 -4.44 8.46 -23.34
CA LEU A 433 -4.65 7.35 -22.41
C LEU A 433 -5.36 7.87 -21.14
N GLN A 434 -6.55 7.34 -20.84
CA GLN A 434 -7.29 7.61 -19.61
C GLN A 434 -7.44 6.32 -18.82
N VAL A 435 -7.20 6.36 -17.50
CA VAL A 435 -7.22 5.18 -16.64
C VAL A 435 -7.83 5.52 -15.28
N ALA A 436 -8.41 4.53 -14.61
CA ALA A 436 -8.73 4.63 -13.19
C ALA A 436 -7.47 4.36 -12.35
N SER A 437 -7.32 5.08 -11.25
CA SER A 437 -6.25 4.88 -10.28
C SER A 437 -6.82 4.79 -8.87
N ALA A 438 -6.39 3.78 -8.13
CA ALA A 438 -6.67 3.57 -6.73
C ALA A 438 -5.41 3.03 -6.04
N SER A 439 -5.37 3.03 -4.71
CA SER A 439 -4.18 2.59 -3.96
C SER A 439 -3.73 1.15 -4.28
N PHE A 440 -4.64 0.31 -4.71
CA PHE A 440 -4.38 -1.09 -5.10
C PHE A 440 -4.22 -1.30 -6.62
N THR A 441 -4.38 -0.26 -7.44
CA THR A 441 -4.18 -0.33 -8.90
C THR A 441 -2.87 0.31 -9.35
N ASP A 442 -2.21 1.06 -8.47
CA ASP A 442 -0.95 1.72 -8.77
C ASP A 442 0.17 0.68 -8.77
N ALA A 443 0.38 0.09 -9.94
CA ALA A 443 1.51 -0.80 -10.16
C ALA A 443 2.78 0.01 -10.45
N ASP A 444 3.94 -0.53 -10.08
CA ASP A 444 5.25 0.03 -10.46
C ASP A 444 5.51 0.00 -11.97
N SER A 445 4.60 -0.64 -12.72
CA SER A 445 4.68 -0.77 -14.18
C SER A 445 4.28 0.53 -14.87
N PRO A 446 5.00 0.94 -15.92
CA PRO A 446 4.65 2.15 -16.68
C PRO A 446 3.33 1.97 -17.45
N TYR A 447 2.56 3.05 -17.56
CA TYR A 447 1.43 3.13 -18.47
C TYR A 447 1.94 3.16 -19.92
N VAL A 448 1.48 2.22 -20.74
CA VAL A 448 1.99 2.03 -22.10
C VAL A 448 1.02 2.60 -23.12
N PHE A 449 1.49 3.54 -23.94
CA PHE A 449 0.74 3.99 -25.12
C PHE A 449 0.80 2.94 -26.22
N VAL A 450 -0.34 2.53 -26.72
CA VAL A 450 -0.46 1.58 -27.83
C VAL A 450 -0.75 2.37 -29.12
N PRO A 451 0.22 2.53 -30.02
CA PRO A 451 -0.01 3.22 -31.27
C PRO A 451 -0.78 2.33 -32.25
N GLY A 452 -1.55 2.95 -33.15
CA GLY A 452 -2.21 2.27 -34.24
C GLY A 452 -3.70 2.62 -34.36
N PRO A 453 -4.33 2.20 -35.44
CA PRO A 453 -5.76 2.47 -35.70
C PRO A 453 -6.68 1.62 -34.81
N GLU A 454 -6.15 0.56 -34.20
CA GLU A 454 -6.92 -0.31 -33.31
C GLU A 454 -6.94 0.31 -31.92
N ALA A 455 -8.14 0.53 -31.39
CA ALA A 455 -8.31 1.04 -30.03
C ALA A 455 -8.05 -0.07 -28.99
N MET A 456 -6.78 -0.44 -28.81
CA MET A 456 -6.35 -1.41 -27.81
C MET A 456 -5.58 -0.73 -26.69
N VAL A 457 -5.63 -1.32 -25.51
CA VAL A 457 -4.89 -0.88 -24.33
C VAL A 457 -3.96 -1.99 -23.84
N HIS A 458 -2.82 -1.60 -23.25
CA HIS A 458 -1.87 -2.53 -22.69
C HIS A 458 -2.24 -2.87 -21.24
N VAL A 459 -2.34 -4.15 -20.95
CA VAL A 459 -2.51 -4.68 -19.59
C VAL A 459 -1.20 -5.33 -19.18
N PRO A 460 -0.54 -4.83 -18.12
CA PRO A 460 0.73 -5.40 -17.68
C PRO A 460 0.54 -6.82 -17.12
N GLY A 461 1.51 -7.69 -17.41
CA GLY A 461 1.59 -9.02 -16.83
C GLY A 461 1.78 -8.99 -15.32
N GLY A 462 1.82 -10.14 -14.72
CA GLY A 462 2.05 -10.31 -13.29
C GLY A 462 1.26 -11.47 -12.71
N GLU A 463 1.48 -11.75 -11.45
CA GLU A 463 0.76 -12.77 -10.72
C GLU A 463 -0.71 -12.36 -10.52
N LEU A 464 -1.60 -13.29 -10.77
CA LEU A 464 -3.01 -13.22 -10.44
C LEU A 464 -3.23 -14.17 -9.27
N GLU A 465 -3.17 -13.62 -8.06
CA GLU A 465 -3.29 -14.40 -6.82
C GLU A 465 -4.62 -15.16 -6.76
N GLU A 466 -5.70 -14.52 -7.21
CA GLU A 466 -7.05 -15.08 -7.28
C GLU A 466 -7.82 -14.52 -8.47
N VAL A 467 -8.78 -15.26 -8.99
CA VAL A 467 -9.78 -14.75 -9.94
C VAL A 467 -10.93 -14.16 -9.15
N LYS A 468 -10.99 -12.84 -9.04
CA LYS A 468 -11.97 -12.09 -8.21
C LYS A 468 -13.38 -12.08 -8.80
N LEU A 469 -13.89 -13.28 -9.09
CA LEU A 469 -15.25 -13.56 -9.54
C LEU A 469 -15.82 -14.68 -8.69
N PRO A 470 -17.02 -14.54 -8.11
CA PRO A 470 -17.61 -15.49 -7.19
C PRO A 470 -17.64 -16.93 -7.72
N GLY A 471 -17.05 -17.83 -6.95
CA GLY A 471 -16.91 -19.25 -7.30
C GLY A 471 -15.69 -19.59 -8.15
N LEU A 472 -14.84 -18.59 -8.53
CA LEU A 472 -13.60 -18.79 -9.29
C LEU A 472 -12.34 -18.41 -8.50
N GLU A 473 -12.46 -18.02 -7.26
CA GLU A 473 -11.37 -17.55 -6.39
C GLU A 473 -10.24 -18.59 -6.26
N HIS A 474 -10.61 -19.86 -6.27
CA HIS A 474 -9.68 -21.00 -6.19
C HIS A 474 -8.79 -21.17 -7.43
N LEU A 475 -9.06 -20.45 -8.52
CA LEU A 475 -8.29 -20.51 -9.77
C LEU A 475 -7.10 -19.57 -9.81
N GLY A 476 -6.68 -19.01 -8.68
CA GLY A 476 -5.54 -18.11 -8.55
C GLY A 476 -4.18 -18.79 -8.65
N GLY A 477 -3.12 -18.02 -8.36
CA GLY A 477 -1.73 -18.50 -8.42
C GLY A 477 -1.19 -18.64 -9.85
N ILE A 478 -1.69 -17.81 -10.78
CA ILE A 478 -1.31 -17.84 -12.20
C ILE A 478 -0.55 -16.56 -12.54
N THR A 479 0.62 -16.71 -13.16
CA THR A 479 1.34 -15.56 -13.74
C THR A 479 0.90 -15.34 -15.18
N LEU A 480 0.35 -14.16 -15.47
CA LEU A 480 -0.01 -13.73 -16.81
C LEU A 480 1.16 -12.95 -17.44
N GLY A 481 1.36 -13.15 -18.75
CA GLY A 481 2.16 -12.25 -19.58
C GLY A 481 1.46 -10.90 -19.78
N SER A 482 2.17 -9.87 -20.21
CA SER A 482 1.54 -8.65 -20.66
C SER A 482 0.78 -8.89 -21.98
N TYR A 483 -0.35 -8.24 -22.16
CA TYR A 483 -1.19 -8.41 -23.35
C TYR A 483 -1.86 -7.10 -23.76
N LEU A 484 -2.44 -7.10 -24.97
CA LEU A 484 -3.31 -6.02 -25.43
C LEU A 484 -4.77 -6.49 -25.36
N ILE A 485 -5.67 -5.59 -24.96
CA ILE A 485 -7.12 -5.84 -24.99
C ILE A 485 -7.81 -4.65 -25.67
N ASP A 486 -8.92 -4.88 -26.36
CA ASP A 486 -9.71 -3.80 -26.93
C ASP A 486 -10.18 -2.85 -25.84
N SER A 487 -10.06 -1.54 -26.08
CA SER A 487 -10.48 -0.53 -25.09
C SER A 487 -11.99 -0.55 -24.83
N HIS A 488 -12.78 -1.00 -25.81
CA HIS A 488 -14.23 -1.17 -25.73
C HIS A 488 -14.68 -2.42 -26.49
N GLU A 489 -15.95 -2.76 -26.41
CA GLU A 489 -16.56 -3.89 -27.12
C GLU A 489 -16.44 -3.72 -28.65
N ILE A 490 -16.51 -4.84 -29.39
CA ILE A 490 -16.55 -4.83 -30.85
C ILE A 490 -17.87 -4.22 -31.34
N THR A 491 -17.76 -3.22 -32.23
CA THR A 491 -18.90 -2.49 -32.72
C THR A 491 -19.64 -3.23 -33.86
N ASN A 492 -20.89 -2.85 -34.11
CA ASN A 492 -21.65 -3.33 -35.25
C ASN A 492 -20.91 -3.08 -36.57
N ARG A 493 -20.31 -1.92 -36.75
CA ARG A 493 -19.54 -1.56 -37.97
C ARG A 493 -18.35 -2.50 -38.18
N GLN A 494 -17.62 -2.84 -37.09
CA GLN A 494 -16.49 -3.76 -37.18
C GLN A 494 -16.94 -5.17 -37.52
N PHE A 495 -18.02 -5.65 -36.87
CA PHE A 495 -18.56 -6.98 -37.12
C PHE A 495 -19.19 -7.07 -38.57
N LYS A 496 -19.75 -5.98 -39.08
CA LYS A 496 -20.29 -5.91 -40.46
C LYS A 496 -19.20 -6.21 -41.48
N ALA A 497 -17.96 -5.78 -41.29
CA ALA A 497 -16.86 -6.11 -42.19
C ALA A 497 -16.62 -7.64 -42.29
N PHE A 498 -16.76 -8.37 -41.17
CA PHE A 498 -16.72 -9.84 -41.17
C PHE A 498 -17.87 -10.45 -41.98
N VAL A 499 -19.10 -9.98 -41.76
CA VAL A 499 -20.27 -10.45 -42.49
C VAL A 499 -20.08 -10.20 -44.00
N ASP A 500 -19.70 -8.97 -44.40
CA ASP A 500 -19.56 -8.57 -45.81
C ASP A 500 -18.40 -9.29 -46.51
N SER A 501 -17.34 -9.65 -45.77
CA SER A 501 -16.25 -10.49 -46.32
C SER A 501 -16.61 -11.94 -46.52
N GLY A 502 -17.86 -12.33 -46.24
CA GLY A 502 -18.34 -13.69 -46.32
C GLY A 502 -17.94 -14.58 -45.16
N GLY A 503 -17.70 -14.01 -43.98
CA GLY A 503 -17.24 -14.71 -42.78
C GLY A 503 -18.07 -15.95 -42.42
N TYR A 504 -19.37 -15.90 -42.59
CA TYR A 504 -20.28 -17.05 -42.40
C TYR A 504 -20.14 -18.16 -43.44
N ARG A 505 -19.45 -17.94 -44.56
CA ARG A 505 -19.22 -18.93 -45.64
C ARG A 505 -17.81 -19.49 -45.62
N ARG A 506 -16.89 -18.83 -44.94
CA ARG A 506 -15.46 -19.18 -44.91
C ARG A 506 -15.16 -20.05 -43.71
N ARG A 507 -15.09 -21.37 -43.93
CA ARG A 507 -14.90 -22.37 -42.86
C ARG A 507 -13.61 -22.22 -42.06
N GLU A 508 -12.60 -21.60 -42.65
CA GLU A 508 -11.30 -21.36 -41.99
C GLU A 508 -11.37 -20.54 -40.67
N PHE A 509 -12.47 -19.76 -40.51
CA PHE A 509 -12.66 -19.04 -39.25
C PHE A 509 -13.34 -19.86 -38.14
N TRP A 510 -13.91 -21.03 -38.48
CA TRP A 510 -14.77 -21.85 -37.61
C TRP A 510 -14.09 -23.18 -37.30
N GLU A 511 -13.01 -23.11 -36.51
CA GLU A 511 -12.18 -24.28 -36.17
C GLU A 511 -12.72 -25.09 -34.98
N GLU A 512 -13.53 -24.48 -34.12
CA GLU A 512 -14.04 -25.14 -32.94
C GLU A 512 -15.10 -26.17 -33.24
N PRO A 513 -15.12 -27.34 -32.58
CA PRO A 513 -16.15 -28.33 -32.74
C PRO A 513 -17.50 -27.80 -32.25
N PHE A 514 -18.51 -27.84 -33.10
CA PHE A 514 -19.85 -27.39 -32.75
C PHE A 514 -20.58 -28.43 -31.91
N LEU A 515 -21.08 -28.02 -30.75
CA LEU A 515 -21.81 -28.86 -29.81
C LEU A 515 -23.23 -28.32 -29.58
N LEU A 516 -24.22 -29.16 -29.62
CA LEU A 516 -25.57 -28.91 -29.19
C LEU A 516 -25.94 -29.89 -28.08
N GLN A 517 -26.12 -29.40 -26.85
CA GLN A 517 -26.37 -30.23 -25.67
C GLN A 517 -25.31 -31.35 -25.50
N GLY A 518 -24.06 -31.02 -25.66
CA GLY A 518 -22.91 -31.93 -25.56
C GLY A 518 -22.73 -32.87 -26.76
N ARG A 519 -23.57 -32.79 -27.79
CA ARG A 519 -23.50 -33.67 -29.00
C ARG A 519 -22.94 -32.87 -30.20
N PRO A 520 -21.99 -33.45 -30.95
CA PRO A 520 -21.48 -32.81 -32.15
C PRO A 520 -22.61 -32.57 -33.20
N ILE A 521 -22.61 -31.37 -33.78
CA ILE A 521 -23.45 -30.99 -34.90
C ILE A 521 -22.61 -30.57 -36.10
N THR A 522 -23.14 -30.72 -37.33
CA THR A 522 -22.41 -30.39 -38.56
C THR A 522 -22.24 -28.87 -38.71
N TRP A 523 -21.25 -28.44 -39.47
CA TRP A 523 -21.04 -27.04 -39.81
C TRP A 523 -22.24 -26.41 -40.48
N GLU A 524 -22.85 -27.10 -41.49
CA GLU A 524 -24.02 -26.64 -42.19
C GLU A 524 -25.22 -26.44 -41.27
N ALA A 525 -25.48 -27.39 -40.40
CA ALA A 525 -26.56 -27.29 -39.42
C ALA A 525 -26.35 -26.17 -38.42
N THR A 526 -25.09 -25.85 -38.10
CA THR A 526 -24.72 -24.77 -37.16
C THR A 526 -24.87 -23.42 -37.84
N ILE A 527 -24.26 -23.23 -39.01
CA ILE A 527 -24.30 -21.96 -39.75
C ILE A 527 -25.72 -21.57 -40.15
N ALA A 528 -26.57 -22.55 -40.46
CA ALA A 528 -27.99 -22.29 -40.76
C ALA A 528 -28.77 -21.68 -39.55
N ARG A 529 -28.22 -21.75 -38.33
CA ARG A 529 -28.81 -21.14 -37.12
C ARG A 529 -28.35 -19.69 -36.91
N PHE A 530 -27.22 -19.30 -37.52
CA PHE A 530 -26.61 -17.99 -37.32
C PHE A 530 -27.20 -16.98 -38.34
N THR A 531 -28.50 -16.71 -38.18
CA THR A 531 -29.23 -15.76 -39.01
C THR A 531 -29.79 -14.60 -38.18
N ASP A 532 -29.95 -13.48 -38.83
CA ASP A 532 -30.65 -12.32 -38.32
C ASP A 532 -32.16 -12.53 -38.28
N ARG A 533 -32.93 -11.52 -37.93
CA ARG A 533 -34.41 -11.57 -37.84
C ARG A 533 -35.09 -11.86 -39.16
N THR A 534 -34.40 -11.66 -40.29
CA THR A 534 -34.91 -11.89 -41.63
C THR A 534 -34.42 -13.18 -42.31
N GLY A 535 -33.63 -13.98 -41.55
CA GLY A 535 -33.07 -15.25 -42.05
C GLY A 535 -31.78 -15.11 -42.85
N ARG A 536 -31.15 -13.93 -42.90
CA ARG A 536 -29.82 -13.72 -43.50
C ARG A 536 -28.71 -14.01 -42.51
N PRO A 537 -27.54 -14.49 -42.96
CA PRO A 537 -26.40 -14.66 -42.06
C PRO A 537 -26.04 -13.36 -41.36
N GLY A 538 -25.96 -13.39 -40.04
CA GLY A 538 -25.66 -12.21 -39.23
C GLY A 538 -26.17 -12.32 -37.80
N PRO A 539 -25.78 -11.37 -36.88
CA PRO A 539 -26.22 -11.31 -35.50
C PRO A 539 -27.74 -11.34 -35.34
N ALA A 540 -28.22 -11.99 -34.27
CA ALA A 540 -29.65 -12.16 -34.03
C ALA A 540 -30.42 -10.84 -33.83
N THR A 541 -29.73 -9.76 -33.50
CA THR A 541 -30.32 -8.43 -33.31
C THR A 541 -30.45 -7.63 -34.61
N TRP A 542 -29.81 -8.08 -35.70
CA TRP A 542 -29.81 -7.39 -36.99
C TRP A 542 -31.07 -7.71 -37.82
N GLU A 543 -31.23 -7.00 -38.92
CA GLU A 543 -32.32 -7.17 -39.86
C GLU A 543 -31.82 -6.91 -41.28
N ALA A 544 -32.26 -7.73 -42.24
CA ALA A 544 -31.87 -7.68 -43.65
C ALA A 544 -30.34 -7.74 -43.89
N GLY A 545 -29.58 -8.38 -43.00
CA GLY A 545 -28.13 -8.52 -43.07
C GLY A 545 -27.36 -7.26 -42.62
N ASP A 546 -28.03 -6.35 -41.92
CA ASP A 546 -27.46 -5.09 -41.44
C ASP A 546 -27.94 -4.76 -40.01
N TYR A 547 -27.19 -3.89 -39.34
CA TYR A 547 -27.55 -3.36 -38.03
C TYR A 547 -28.53 -2.18 -38.18
N PRO A 548 -29.28 -1.79 -37.12
CA PRO A 548 -30.17 -0.64 -37.13
C PRO A 548 -29.46 0.65 -37.54
N SER A 549 -30.12 1.46 -38.39
CA SER A 549 -29.55 2.72 -38.88
C SER A 549 -29.09 3.61 -37.74
N GLY A 550 -27.87 4.17 -37.87
CA GLY A 550 -27.24 5.01 -36.88
C GLY A 550 -26.55 4.26 -35.75
N GLN A 551 -26.60 2.91 -35.68
CA GLN A 551 -26.01 2.11 -34.63
C GLN A 551 -24.66 1.46 -35.01
N GLY A 552 -23.90 2.05 -35.92
CA GLY A 552 -22.60 1.53 -36.34
C GLY A 552 -21.58 1.47 -35.18
N ASP A 553 -21.62 2.43 -34.27
CA ASP A 553 -20.71 2.55 -33.11
C ASP A 553 -21.29 1.94 -31.83
N TYR A 554 -22.40 1.25 -31.89
CA TYR A 554 -22.95 0.43 -30.82
C TYR A 554 -22.25 -0.94 -30.80
N PRO A 555 -22.16 -1.64 -29.66
CA PRO A 555 -21.58 -2.97 -29.64
C PRO A 555 -22.40 -3.92 -30.49
N VAL A 556 -21.74 -4.87 -31.17
CA VAL A 556 -22.42 -5.99 -31.76
C VAL A 556 -23.05 -6.84 -30.66
N ALA A 557 -24.31 -7.18 -30.80
CA ALA A 557 -25.09 -7.93 -29.82
C ALA A 557 -25.90 -9.04 -30.50
N GLY A 558 -26.24 -10.07 -29.72
CA GLY A 558 -26.97 -11.22 -30.27
C GLY A 558 -26.08 -12.17 -31.07
N VAL A 559 -24.85 -12.35 -30.62
CA VAL A 559 -23.85 -13.27 -31.19
C VAL A 559 -23.58 -14.43 -30.27
N SER A 560 -23.43 -15.63 -30.85
CA SER A 560 -23.00 -16.83 -30.13
C SER A 560 -21.50 -16.81 -29.84
N TRP A 561 -21.03 -17.68 -28.92
CA TRP A 561 -19.60 -17.88 -28.69
C TRP A 561 -18.84 -18.28 -29.95
N TYR A 562 -19.45 -19.13 -30.81
CA TYR A 562 -18.85 -19.55 -32.08
C TYR A 562 -18.68 -18.39 -33.05
N GLU A 563 -19.67 -17.48 -33.14
CA GLU A 563 -19.59 -16.26 -33.97
C GLU A 563 -18.48 -15.33 -33.41
N ALA A 564 -18.39 -15.20 -32.10
CA ALA A 564 -17.36 -14.42 -31.45
C ALA A 564 -15.95 -14.99 -31.70
N ALA A 565 -15.77 -16.32 -31.60
CA ALA A 565 -14.50 -16.99 -31.89
C ALA A 565 -14.10 -16.88 -33.36
N ALA A 566 -15.06 -17.04 -34.29
CA ALA A 566 -14.83 -16.87 -35.71
C ALA A 566 -14.44 -15.43 -36.07
N TYR A 567 -15.10 -14.44 -35.48
CA TYR A 567 -14.74 -13.04 -35.62
C TYR A 567 -13.35 -12.75 -35.07
N ALA A 568 -12.99 -13.32 -33.91
CA ALA A 568 -11.66 -13.14 -33.34
C ALA A 568 -10.55 -13.60 -34.30
N ARG A 569 -10.71 -14.75 -34.93
CA ARG A 569 -9.78 -15.24 -36.00
C ARG A 569 -9.72 -14.34 -37.22
N PHE A 570 -10.89 -13.87 -37.71
CA PHE A 570 -10.95 -12.90 -38.78
C PHE A 570 -10.15 -11.62 -38.46
N ALA A 571 -10.27 -11.15 -37.24
CA ALA A 571 -9.56 -9.95 -36.77
C ALA A 571 -8.07 -10.20 -36.41
N GLY A 572 -7.57 -11.44 -36.48
CA GLY A 572 -6.22 -11.81 -36.07
C GLY A 572 -5.99 -11.61 -34.56
N LYS A 573 -7.02 -11.77 -33.76
CA LYS A 573 -7.07 -11.62 -32.31
C LYS A 573 -7.61 -12.89 -31.64
N SER A 574 -7.77 -12.86 -30.34
CA SER A 574 -8.38 -13.91 -29.51
C SER A 574 -9.48 -13.36 -28.64
N LEU A 575 -10.43 -14.21 -28.26
CA LEU A 575 -11.27 -13.94 -27.10
C LEU A 575 -10.40 -13.94 -25.83
N PRO A 576 -10.70 -13.12 -24.81
CA PRO A 576 -9.99 -13.18 -23.54
C PRO A 576 -10.27 -14.49 -22.82
N THR A 577 -9.31 -15.00 -22.08
CA THR A 577 -9.61 -15.98 -21.01
C THR A 577 -10.22 -15.26 -19.82
N ILE A 578 -10.91 -16.00 -18.94
CA ILE A 578 -11.44 -15.44 -17.67
C ILE A 578 -10.33 -14.74 -16.86
N TYR A 579 -9.12 -15.23 -16.92
CA TYR A 579 -7.95 -14.67 -16.21
C TYR A 579 -7.55 -13.30 -16.77
N HIS A 580 -7.48 -13.18 -18.10
CA HIS A 580 -7.16 -11.92 -18.79
C HIS A 580 -8.31 -10.91 -18.61
N TRP A 581 -9.55 -11.37 -18.74
CA TRP A 581 -10.72 -10.52 -18.53
C TRP A 581 -10.77 -9.96 -17.11
N ALA A 582 -10.66 -10.83 -16.10
CA ALA A 582 -10.70 -10.46 -14.69
C ALA A 582 -9.61 -9.45 -14.31
N ARG A 583 -8.39 -9.64 -14.84
CA ARG A 583 -7.30 -8.66 -14.63
C ARG A 583 -7.60 -7.31 -15.27
N ALA A 584 -8.13 -7.29 -16.49
CA ALA A 584 -8.45 -6.06 -17.20
C ALA A 584 -9.64 -5.30 -16.57
N ALA A 585 -10.64 -6.03 -16.09
CA ALA A 585 -11.85 -5.50 -15.46
C ALA A 585 -11.60 -4.92 -14.07
N GLU A 586 -10.71 -5.56 -13.25
CA GLU A 586 -10.41 -5.18 -11.88
C GLU A 586 -11.68 -4.91 -11.06
N THR A 587 -12.41 -5.96 -10.73
CA THR A 587 -13.73 -5.89 -10.08
C THR A 587 -13.73 -5.18 -8.72
N ARG A 588 -12.58 -5.00 -8.07
CA ARG A 588 -12.45 -4.15 -6.87
C ARG A 588 -12.83 -2.68 -7.12
N LEU A 589 -12.80 -2.24 -8.39
CA LEU A 589 -13.26 -0.90 -8.80
C LEU A 589 -14.77 -0.81 -9.05
N SER A 590 -15.55 -1.87 -8.83
CA SER A 590 -16.98 -1.94 -9.16
C SER A 590 -17.79 -0.77 -8.59
N SER A 591 -17.50 -0.32 -7.35
CA SER A 591 -18.18 0.85 -6.76
C SER A 591 -17.94 2.17 -7.53
N ALA A 592 -16.87 2.26 -8.31
CA ALA A 592 -16.56 3.41 -9.14
C ALA A 592 -17.04 3.21 -10.61
N ILE A 593 -16.86 2.01 -11.15
CA ILE A 593 -17.17 1.69 -12.55
C ILE A 593 -18.67 1.53 -12.80
N VAL A 594 -19.36 0.69 -12.00
CA VAL A 594 -20.75 0.29 -12.22
C VAL A 594 -21.74 1.46 -12.27
N PRO A 595 -21.69 2.47 -11.39
CA PRO A 595 -22.58 3.64 -11.47
C PRO A 595 -22.41 4.48 -12.74
N ARG A 596 -21.35 4.23 -13.52
CA ARG A 596 -21.00 4.93 -14.76
C ARG A 596 -21.02 4.01 -15.96
N SER A 597 -21.76 2.92 -15.88
CA SER A 597 -21.89 1.88 -16.90
C SER A 597 -23.34 1.71 -17.33
N ASN A 598 -23.57 1.08 -18.49
CA ASN A 598 -24.91 0.91 -19.03
C ASN A 598 -25.61 -0.33 -18.46
N PHE A 599 -26.32 -0.13 -17.35
CA PHE A 599 -27.29 -1.09 -16.78
C PHE A 599 -28.70 -0.52 -16.74
N ALA A 600 -29.02 0.42 -17.66
CA ALA A 600 -30.27 1.22 -17.58
C ALA A 600 -31.53 0.52 -18.10
N GLY A 601 -31.42 -0.71 -18.65
CA GLY A 601 -32.58 -1.47 -19.14
C GLY A 601 -33.18 -0.96 -20.45
N ARG A 602 -32.52 -0.03 -21.17
CA ARG A 602 -33.06 0.66 -22.36
C ARG A 602 -32.45 0.21 -23.70
N GLY A 603 -31.57 -0.78 -23.67
CA GLY A 603 -30.82 -1.23 -24.84
C GLY A 603 -29.34 -0.91 -24.76
N THR A 604 -28.59 -1.35 -25.78
CA THR A 604 -27.19 -1.02 -25.95
C THR A 604 -26.98 0.47 -26.20
N ALA A 605 -25.81 1.00 -25.86
CA ALA A 605 -25.40 2.37 -26.12
C ALA A 605 -24.13 2.40 -26.99
N PRO A 606 -23.78 3.51 -27.64
CA PRO A 606 -22.51 3.63 -28.34
C PRO A 606 -21.34 3.30 -27.38
N VAL A 607 -20.36 2.53 -27.87
CA VAL A 607 -19.20 2.15 -27.08
C VAL A 607 -18.47 3.40 -26.58
N GLY A 608 -18.01 3.38 -25.34
CA GLY A 608 -17.31 4.50 -24.71
C GLY A 608 -18.18 5.70 -24.31
N LEU A 609 -19.52 5.63 -24.49
CA LEU A 609 -20.42 6.70 -24.05
C LEU A 609 -20.42 6.85 -22.53
N TYR A 610 -20.48 5.72 -21.85
CA TYR A 610 -20.38 5.65 -20.39
C TYR A 610 -18.91 5.68 -19.96
N ARG A 611 -18.64 6.38 -18.88
CA ARG A 611 -17.27 6.70 -18.46
C ARG A 611 -16.77 5.83 -17.31
N GLY A 612 -17.13 4.57 -17.29
CA GLY A 612 -16.64 3.59 -16.35
C GLY A 612 -15.24 3.08 -16.76
N PHE A 613 -14.19 3.90 -16.58
CA PHE A 613 -12.83 3.52 -16.92
C PHE A 613 -12.28 2.45 -15.99
N GLY A 614 -11.67 1.41 -16.56
CA GLY A 614 -10.83 0.46 -15.84
C GLY A 614 -9.41 1.01 -15.58
N PRO A 615 -8.59 0.27 -14.82
CA PRO A 615 -7.26 0.72 -14.41
C PRO A 615 -6.26 0.80 -15.56
N PHE A 616 -6.54 0.17 -16.71
CA PHE A 616 -5.66 0.15 -17.88
C PHE A 616 -6.22 0.95 -19.06
N GLY A 617 -7.36 1.60 -18.88
CA GLY A 617 -8.03 2.39 -19.94
C GLY A 617 -9.11 1.65 -20.70
N THR A 618 -9.55 0.50 -20.22
CA THR A 618 -10.74 -0.18 -20.74
C THR A 618 -12.02 0.59 -20.40
N LEU A 619 -12.99 0.56 -21.27
CA LEU A 619 -14.33 1.13 -21.13
C LEU A 619 -15.36 0.02 -21.35
N ASP A 620 -16.55 0.18 -20.78
CA ASP A 620 -17.68 -0.74 -20.96
C ASP A 620 -17.38 -2.21 -20.56
N MET A 621 -16.35 -2.43 -19.71
CA MET A 621 -16.14 -3.75 -19.07
C MET A 621 -17.31 -4.16 -18.20
N ALA A 622 -18.10 -3.17 -17.77
CA ALA A 622 -19.30 -3.34 -16.96
C ALA A 622 -20.52 -2.85 -17.73
N GLY A 623 -21.54 -3.72 -17.89
CA GLY A 623 -22.79 -3.39 -18.57
C GLY A 623 -22.68 -3.36 -20.09
N ASN A 624 -23.61 -2.72 -20.76
CA ASN A 624 -23.77 -2.61 -22.20
C ASN A 624 -24.00 -3.98 -22.87
N VAL A 625 -22.94 -4.76 -23.17
CA VAL A 625 -23.09 -6.17 -23.57
C VAL A 625 -22.17 -7.06 -22.73
N ARG A 626 -22.59 -8.31 -22.54
CA ARG A 626 -21.74 -9.35 -21.97
C ARG A 626 -20.65 -9.73 -22.97
N GLU A 627 -19.48 -10.10 -22.48
CA GLU A 627 -18.30 -10.37 -23.29
C GLU A 627 -17.89 -11.83 -23.20
N TRP A 628 -17.95 -12.56 -24.32
CA TRP A 628 -17.58 -13.96 -24.43
C TRP A 628 -16.09 -14.19 -24.10
N CYS A 629 -15.81 -15.18 -23.26
CA CYS A 629 -14.47 -15.66 -22.91
C CYS A 629 -14.17 -17.04 -23.52
N LEU A 630 -12.87 -17.38 -23.62
CA LEU A 630 -12.43 -18.67 -24.19
C LEU A 630 -12.74 -19.86 -23.29
N ASN A 631 -12.65 -19.71 -21.96
CA ASN A 631 -12.77 -20.83 -21.04
C ASN A 631 -14.17 -21.44 -21.02
N ALA A 632 -14.20 -22.75 -20.86
CA ALA A 632 -15.42 -23.53 -20.69
C ALA A 632 -15.69 -23.85 -19.21
N GLU A 633 -16.97 -23.91 -18.86
CA GLU A 633 -17.46 -24.61 -17.68
C GLU A 633 -18.37 -25.76 -18.16
N VAL A 634 -17.85 -26.96 -18.16
CA VAL A 634 -18.55 -28.15 -18.72
C VAL A 634 -18.97 -27.87 -20.16
N ASP A 635 -20.28 -27.77 -20.46
CA ASP A 635 -20.86 -27.53 -21.78
C ASP A 635 -21.13 -26.03 -22.05
N GLU A 636 -20.88 -25.16 -21.09
CA GLU A 636 -21.09 -23.70 -21.19
C GLU A 636 -19.78 -22.97 -21.48
N ARG A 637 -19.87 -21.71 -21.85
CA ARG A 637 -18.75 -20.77 -22.00
C ARG A 637 -18.98 -19.57 -21.12
N TYR A 638 -17.91 -19.08 -20.51
CA TYR A 638 -17.99 -17.87 -19.72
C TYR A 638 -18.31 -16.66 -20.60
N ILE A 639 -19.20 -15.82 -20.09
CA ILE A 639 -19.58 -14.55 -20.68
C ILE A 639 -19.77 -13.53 -19.55
N LEU A 640 -18.90 -12.53 -19.50
CA LEU A 640 -18.69 -11.72 -18.30
C LEU A 640 -19.10 -10.25 -18.53
N GLY A 641 -19.12 -9.44 -17.47
CA GLY A 641 -19.34 -8.00 -17.53
C GLY A 641 -20.77 -7.54 -17.29
N GLY A 642 -21.74 -8.41 -17.51
CA GLY A 642 -23.16 -8.06 -17.51
C GLY A 642 -23.59 -7.29 -18.76
N GLY A 643 -24.85 -7.29 -19.09
CA GLY A 643 -25.43 -6.55 -20.21
C GLY A 643 -26.34 -5.40 -19.75
N TRP A 644 -26.82 -4.61 -20.72
CA TRP A 644 -27.64 -3.42 -20.48
C TRP A 644 -28.96 -3.67 -19.69
N ASN A 645 -29.48 -4.89 -19.67
CA ASN A 645 -30.68 -5.28 -18.91
C ASN A 645 -30.42 -6.16 -17.70
N ASP A 646 -29.14 -6.43 -17.38
CA ASP A 646 -28.78 -7.20 -16.22
C ASP A 646 -28.81 -6.33 -14.96
N PRO A 647 -28.95 -6.94 -13.79
CA PRO A 647 -28.73 -6.22 -12.55
C PRO A 647 -27.25 -5.81 -12.41
N THR A 648 -27.00 -4.71 -11.76
CA THR A 648 -25.66 -4.10 -11.66
C THR A 648 -24.59 -5.02 -11.05
N TYR A 649 -24.96 -6.00 -10.22
CA TYR A 649 -24.03 -6.99 -9.66
C TYR A 649 -23.50 -7.98 -10.70
N ALA A 650 -24.10 -8.06 -11.89
CA ALA A 650 -23.65 -8.96 -12.95
C ALA A 650 -22.23 -8.66 -13.46
N PHE A 651 -21.72 -7.45 -13.23
CA PHE A 651 -20.31 -7.12 -13.49
C PHE A 651 -19.36 -7.99 -12.67
N ASN A 652 -19.72 -8.30 -11.45
CA ASN A 652 -18.91 -9.10 -10.53
C ASN A 652 -19.26 -10.58 -10.57
N ASP A 653 -20.23 -11.04 -11.39
CA ASP A 653 -20.66 -12.44 -11.43
C ASP A 653 -19.89 -13.24 -12.47
N ALA A 654 -19.51 -14.47 -12.11
CA ALA A 654 -18.96 -15.45 -13.03
C ALA A 654 -20.11 -16.13 -13.79
N TYR A 655 -20.58 -15.51 -14.85
CA TYR A 655 -21.69 -16.01 -15.64
C TYR A 655 -21.23 -16.86 -16.81
N ALA A 656 -21.95 -17.94 -17.10
CA ALA A 656 -21.69 -18.81 -18.26
C ALA A 656 -22.99 -19.17 -18.97
N GLN A 657 -22.92 -19.39 -20.28
CA GLN A 657 -24.04 -19.73 -21.14
C GLN A 657 -23.67 -20.82 -22.16
N LEU A 658 -24.68 -21.46 -22.71
CA LEU A 658 -24.50 -22.40 -23.84
C LEU A 658 -23.84 -21.68 -25.01
N PRO A 659 -22.85 -22.29 -25.69
CA PRO A 659 -22.05 -21.61 -26.72
C PRO A 659 -22.86 -21.22 -27.99
N LEU A 660 -24.07 -21.75 -28.14
CA LEU A 660 -25.03 -21.39 -29.21
C LEU A 660 -26.00 -20.27 -28.81
N ASP A 661 -25.96 -19.79 -27.56
CA ASP A 661 -26.86 -18.74 -27.08
C ASP A 661 -26.54 -17.41 -27.79
N ARG A 662 -27.60 -16.76 -28.28
CA ARG A 662 -27.56 -15.51 -29.06
C ARG A 662 -28.48 -14.45 -28.46
N SER A 663 -28.50 -14.39 -27.12
CA SER A 663 -29.25 -13.38 -26.39
C SER A 663 -28.83 -11.96 -26.78
N PRO A 664 -29.74 -10.97 -26.74
CA PRO A 664 -29.46 -9.61 -27.21
C PRO A 664 -28.47 -8.84 -26.35
N THR A 665 -28.00 -9.45 -25.26
CA THR A 665 -26.95 -8.93 -24.40
C THR A 665 -25.58 -9.53 -24.65
N ASN A 666 -25.49 -10.54 -25.55
CA ASN A 666 -24.22 -11.25 -25.77
C ASN A 666 -23.41 -10.56 -26.86
N GLY A 667 -22.22 -10.12 -26.52
CA GLY A 667 -21.31 -9.37 -27.38
C GLY A 667 -19.88 -9.88 -27.30
N ILE A 668 -18.93 -9.06 -27.74
CA ILE A 668 -17.53 -9.43 -27.99
C ILE A 668 -16.59 -8.33 -27.53
N ARG A 669 -15.52 -8.71 -26.81
CA ARG A 669 -14.27 -7.96 -26.67
C ARG A 669 -13.12 -8.88 -27.03
N LEU A 670 -12.10 -8.37 -27.70
CA LEU A 670 -10.97 -9.17 -28.12
C LEU A 670 -9.68 -8.74 -27.42
N MET A 671 -8.74 -9.67 -27.41
CA MET A 671 -7.38 -9.45 -26.90
C MET A 671 -6.33 -9.94 -27.91
N ARG A 672 -5.08 -9.53 -27.71
CA ARG A 672 -3.92 -10.01 -28.44
C ARG A 672 -2.81 -10.35 -27.48
N TYR A 673 -2.28 -11.56 -27.58
CA TYR A 673 -1.06 -11.97 -26.87
C TYR A 673 0.13 -11.22 -27.43
N LEU A 674 1.06 -10.81 -26.56
CA LEU A 674 2.34 -10.25 -27.01
C LEU A 674 3.32 -11.37 -27.40
N PRO A 675 4.29 -11.11 -28.26
CA PRO A 675 5.28 -12.11 -28.66
C PRO A 675 6.01 -12.71 -27.43
N GLY A 676 6.07 -14.04 -27.38
CA GLY A 676 6.70 -14.77 -26.27
C GLY A 676 5.76 -15.08 -25.08
N ASP A 677 4.50 -14.69 -25.16
CA ASP A 677 3.52 -15.04 -24.13
C ASP A 677 3.13 -16.53 -24.23
N THR A 678 3.29 -17.25 -23.13
CA THR A 678 2.97 -18.69 -23.00
C THR A 678 1.60 -18.93 -22.35
N THR A 679 0.90 -17.88 -21.96
CA THR A 679 -0.36 -18.00 -21.20
C THR A 679 -1.59 -18.35 -22.04
N ALA A 680 -1.46 -18.43 -23.37
CA ALA A 680 -2.51 -18.95 -24.25
C ALA A 680 -3.01 -20.36 -23.85
N ALA A 681 -2.14 -21.18 -23.25
CA ALA A 681 -2.50 -22.50 -22.73
C ALA A 681 -3.55 -22.45 -21.59
N LEU A 682 -3.75 -21.30 -20.95
CA LEU A 682 -4.79 -21.10 -19.92
C LEU A 682 -6.21 -21.21 -20.51
N ALA A 683 -6.38 -20.96 -21.80
CA ALA A 683 -7.66 -21.11 -22.49
C ALA A 683 -8.23 -22.53 -22.39
N GLY A 684 -7.35 -23.54 -22.43
CA GLY A 684 -7.71 -24.94 -22.35
C GLY A 684 -7.91 -25.47 -20.93
N ARG A 685 -7.65 -24.69 -19.88
CA ARG A 685 -7.85 -25.13 -18.51
C ARG A 685 -9.33 -25.11 -18.14
N PRO A 686 -9.86 -26.19 -17.56
CA PRO A 686 -11.21 -26.19 -17.01
C PRO A 686 -11.34 -25.11 -15.94
N ALA A 687 -12.43 -24.36 -15.97
CA ALA A 687 -12.75 -23.35 -15.00
C ALA A 687 -14.14 -23.67 -14.43
N VAL A 688 -14.17 -24.51 -13.42
CA VAL A 688 -15.42 -24.94 -12.78
C VAL A 688 -15.69 -24.07 -11.58
N ARG A 689 -16.87 -23.44 -11.53
CA ARG A 689 -17.29 -22.61 -10.40
C ARG A 689 -17.56 -23.46 -9.16
N ALA A 690 -16.96 -23.09 -8.05
CA ALA A 690 -17.35 -23.58 -6.75
C ALA A 690 -18.63 -22.85 -6.32
N ARG A 691 -19.81 -23.38 -6.64
CA ARG A 691 -21.10 -22.80 -6.24
C ARG A 691 -21.73 -23.57 -5.10
N ARG A 692 -22.20 -22.82 -4.10
CA ARG A 692 -23.06 -23.35 -3.03
C ARG A 692 -24.47 -22.80 -3.19
N ASP A 693 -25.47 -23.67 -3.14
CA ASP A 693 -26.87 -23.27 -3.07
C ASP A 693 -27.34 -23.34 -1.61
N PHE A 694 -27.18 -22.25 -0.90
CA PHE A 694 -27.58 -22.15 0.50
C PHE A 694 -29.10 -22.29 0.73
N SER A 695 -29.94 -22.29 -0.32
CA SER A 695 -31.36 -22.59 -0.21
C SER A 695 -31.62 -24.07 0.03
N ARG A 696 -30.70 -24.92 -0.40
CA ARG A 696 -30.76 -26.39 -0.26
C ARG A 696 -29.99 -26.90 0.97
N GLU A 697 -29.12 -26.11 1.50
CA GLU A 697 -28.32 -26.49 2.67
C GLU A 697 -29.14 -26.27 3.96
N GLN A 698 -29.16 -27.28 4.81
CA GLN A 698 -29.88 -27.23 6.07
C GLN A 698 -28.92 -27.18 7.25
N PRO A 699 -29.12 -26.27 8.19
CA PRO A 699 -28.38 -26.30 9.46
C PRO A 699 -28.56 -27.64 10.17
N VAL A 700 -27.51 -28.11 10.84
CA VAL A 700 -27.57 -29.37 11.60
C VAL A 700 -28.64 -29.29 12.73
N PRO A 701 -29.27 -30.44 13.10
CA PRO A 701 -30.17 -30.52 14.24
C PRO A 701 -29.46 -30.08 15.54
N GLU A 702 -30.25 -29.63 16.50
CA GLU A 702 -29.74 -29.09 17.77
C GLU A 702 -28.80 -30.08 18.51
N ALA A 703 -29.11 -31.37 18.51
CA ALA A 703 -28.25 -32.35 19.15
C ALA A 703 -26.82 -32.40 18.56
N ILE A 704 -26.69 -32.27 17.22
CA ILE A 704 -25.41 -32.23 16.54
C ILE A 704 -24.72 -30.89 16.81
N PHE A 705 -25.47 -29.80 16.76
CA PHE A 705 -24.93 -28.48 17.07
C PHE A 705 -24.33 -28.44 18.48
N GLN A 706 -24.94 -29.04 19.47
CA GLN A 706 -24.40 -29.10 20.84
C GLN A 706 -23.06 -29.86 20.90
N VAL A 707 -22.84 -30.86 20.02
CA VAL A 707 -21.55 -31.53 19.90
C VAL A 707 -20.51 -30.56 19.31
N TYR A 708 -20.85 -29.85 18.24
CA TYR A 708 -19.96 -28.84 17.63
C TYR A 708 -19.61 -27.74 18.63
N ARG A 709 -20.60 -27.21 19.36
CA ARG A 709 -20.39 -26.15 20.34
C ARG A 709 -19.35 -26.52 21.41
N ARG A 710 -19.30 -27.81 21.83
CA ARG A 710 -18.33 -28.28 22.82
C ARG A 710 -16.88 -28.16 22.40
N LEU A 711 -16.58 -28.10 21.10
CA LEU A 711 -15.20 -27.88 20.61
C LEU A 711 -14.67 -26.50 21.00
N TYR A 712 -15.56 -25.56 21.23
CA TYR A 712 -15.26 -24.18 21.61
C TYR A 712 -15.17 -23.99 23.13
N ASP A 713 -15.56 -24.98 23.92
CA ASP A 713 -15.42 -24.92 25.37
C ASP A 713 -13.95 -25.11 25.78
N TYR A 714 -13.60 -24.57 26.93
CA TYR A 714 -12.26 -24.66 27.50
C TYR A 714 -12.32 -24.55 29.02
N ASP A 715 -11.27 -25.00 29.70
CA ASP A 715 -11.10 -24.83 31.14
C ASP A 715 -10.73 -23.38 31.46
N HIS A 716 -11.43 -22.78 32.45
CA HIS A 716 -11.16 -21.43 32.92
C HIS A 716 -9.93 -21.39 33.85
N THR A 717 -8.75 -21.70 33.25
CA THR A 717 -7.47 -21.59 33.94
C THR A 717 -7.14 -20.12 34.22
N PRO A 718 -6.24 -19.82 35.20
CA PRO A 718 -5.79 -18.45 35.44
C PRO A 718 -5.29 -17.77 34.17
N LEU A 719 -5.65 -16.51 33.98
CA LEU A 719 -5.25 -15.73 32.80
C LEU A 719 -3.77 -15.37 32.82
N ASN A 720 -3.13 -15.25 33.97
CA ASN A 720 -1.78 -14.73 34.13
C ASN A 720 -1.56 -13.46 33.28
N ALA A 721 -2.56 -12.59 33.27
CA ALA A 721 -2.62 -11.41 32.42
C ALA A 721 -1.56 -10.36 32.81
N ARG A 722 -0.97 -9.72 31.82
CA ARG A 722 0.00 -8.63 31.97
C ARG A 722 -0.32 -7.51 31.01
N VAL A 723 -0.19 -6.26 31.49
CA VAL A 723 -0.11 -5.09 30.65
C VAL A 723 1.37 -4.89 30.33
N GLU A 724 1.76 -5.19 29.11
CA GLU A 724 3.16 -5.14 28.65
C GLU A 724 3.57 -3.71 28.28
N GLU A 725 2.62 -2.93 27.77
CA GLU A 725 2.91 -1.59 27.26
C GLU A 725 1.64 -0.73 27.35
N THR A 726 1.82 0.56 27.62
CA THR A 726 0.76 1.57 27.55
C THR A 726 1.24 2.73 26.70
N ASP A 727 0.54 3.01 25.60
CA ASP A 727 0.80 4.14 24.72
C ASP A 727 -0.32 5.18 24.86
N SER A 728 0.05 6.36 25.28
CA SER A 728 -0.82 7.52 25.48
C SER A 728 -0.62 8.60 24.43
N SER A 729 0.08 8.33 23.34
CA SER A 729 0.42 9.30 22.30
C SER A 729 -0.74 9.75 21.43
N ALA A 730 -1.83 8.95 21.37
CA ALA A 730 -3.03 9.28 20.60
C ALA A 730 -3.92 10.30 21.35
N ASP A 731 -4.51 11.24 20.59
CA ASP A 731 -5.39 12.29 21.16
C ASP A 731 -6.71 11.72 21.68
N ASP A 732 -7.27 10.67 21.06
CA ASP A 732 -8.63 10.18 21.27
C ASP A 732 -8.69 8.96 22.22
N TRP A 733 -7.56 8.23 22.43
CA TRP A 733 -7.52 7.00 23.25
C TRP A 733 -6.18 6.75 23.90
N VAL A 734 -6.17 5.84 24.86
CA VAL A 734 -4.98 5.20 25.41
C VAL A 734 -4.95 3.75 24.95
N LEU A 735 -3.83 3.29 24.40
CA LEU A 735 -3.65 1.93 23.92
C LEU A 735 -2.87 1.13 24.96
N GLN A 736 -3.38 -0.04 25.35
CA GLN A 736 -2.68 -1.01 26.19
C GLN A 736 -2.44 -2.30 25.40
N ARG A 737 -1.18 -2.71 25.27
CA ARG A 737 -0.84 -4.05 24.80
C ARG A 737 -0.82 -5.00 26.01
N ILE A 738 -1.68 -5.98 25.94
CA ILE A 738 -1.91 -6.95 27.01
C ILE A 738 -1.58 -8.35 26.52
N THR A 739 -1.10 -9.19 27.43
CA THR A 739 -0.89 -10.61 27.16
C THR A 739 -1.54 -11.44 28.25
N PHE A 740 -2.08 -12.59 27.90
CA PHE A 740 -2.65 -13.57 28.83
C PHE A 740 -2.57 -14.98 28.24
N ASP A 741 -2.71 -16.01 29.09
CA ASP A 741 -2.62 -17.40 28.68
C ASP A 741 -3.80 -17.78 27.78
N ALA A 742 -3.50 -18.42 26.65
CA ALA A 742 -4.51 -18.96 25.73
C ALA A 742 -5.28 -20.12 26.37
N ALA A 743 -6.43 -20.46 25.79
CA ALA A 743 -7.22 -21.62 26.19
C ALA A 743 -6.76 -22.92 25.52
N TYR A 744 -5.60 -22.92 24.89
CA TYR A 744 -5.01 -24.06 24.18
C TYR A 744 -3.48 -23.98 24.17
N GLY A 745 -2.84 -25.14 24.12
CA GLY A 745 -1.39 -25.23 24.15
C GLY A 745 -0.77 -24.52 25.36
N ASN A 746 0.49 -24.21 25.29
CA ASN A 746 1.20 -23.36 26.26
C ASN A 746 1.49 -21.99 25.62
N GLU A 747 0.51 -21.44 24.89
CA GLU A 747 0.65 -20.19 24.18
C GLU A 747 0.10 -19.00 24.99
N ARG A 748 0.52 -17.82 24.60
CA ARG A 748 -0.06 -16.57 25.13
C ARG A 748 -0.79 -15.84 24.00
N VAL A 749 -1.94 -15.29 24.33
CA VAL A 749 -2.67 -14.36 23.48
C VAL A 749 -2.12 -12.95 23.72
N THR A 750 -1.82 -12.23 22.64
CA THR A 750 -1.63 -10.79 22.69
C THR A 750 -2.94 -10.12 22.31
N ALA A 751 -3.34 -9.07 23.02
CA ALA A 751 -4.48 -8.25 22.65
C ALA A 751 -4.16 -6.77 22.86
N TYR A 752 -4.81 -5.93 22.05
CA TYR A 752 -4.72 -4.48 22.13
C TYR A 752 -6.03 -3.92 22.66
N LEU A 753 -5.99 -3.29 23.84
CA LEU A 753 -7.14 -2.64 24.46
C LEU A 753 -7.02 -1.13 24.26
N PHE A 754 -7.95 -0.59 23.52
CA PHE A 754 -8.11 0.84 23.29
C PHE A 754 -9.11 1.41 24.26
N LEU A 755 -8.68 2.27 25.15
CA LEU A 755 -9.52 2.95 26.15
C LEU A 755 -9.78 4.38 25.67
N PRO A 756 -11.03 4.79 25.48
CA PRO A 756 -11.34 6.13 24.99
C PRO A 756 -10.97 7.21 25.99
N ARG A 757 -10.55 8.38 25.52
CA ARG A 757 -10.37 9.57 26.37
C ARG A 757 -11.68 10.32 26.61
N SER A 758 -12.66 10.15 25.72
CA SER A 758 -14.05 10.57 25.89
C SER A 758 -14.84 9.53 26.67
N GLY A 759 -15.85 9.95 27.43
CA GLY A 759 -16.65 9.05 28.26
C GLY A 759 -16.02 8.78 29.64
N ARG A 760 -16.70 7.97 30.43
CA ARG A 760 -16.29 7.61 31.80
C ARG A 760 -16.37 6.10 32.02
N PRO A 761 -15.39 5.51 32.74
CA PRO A 761 -15.46 4.10 33.10
C PRO A 761 -16.64 3.83 34.08
N PRO A 762 -17.18 2.61 34.12
CA PRO A 762 -16.75 1.47 33.30
C PRO A 762 -17.25 1.56 31.85
N TYR A 763 -16.35 1.31 30.87
CA TYR A 763 -16.62 1.47 29.46
C TYR A 763 -17.43 0.30 28.88
N GLN A 764 -18.44 0.59 28.06
CA GLN A 764 -18.99 -0.36 27.10
C GLN A 764 -17.88 -0.75 26.13
N THR A 765 -17.77 -2.04 25.78
CA THR A 765 -16.62 -2.50 25.00
C THR A 765 -17.04 -3.30 23.76
N VAL A 766 -16.37 -3.00 22.66
CA VAL A 766 -16.54 -3.71 21.39
C VAL A 766 -15.37 -4.68 21.20
N VAL A 767 -15.68 -5.94 20.97
CA VAL A 767 -14.71 -6.99 20.62
C VAL A 767 -14.60 -7.00 19.11
N TYR A 768 -13.43 -6.64 18.60
CA TYR A 768 -13.18 -6.47 17.16
C TYR A 768 -12.59 -7.72 16.54
N PHE A 769 -13.11 -8.10 15.37
CA PHE A 769 -12.52 -9.13 14.53
C PHE A 769 -12.19 -8.53 13.14
N PRO A 770 -10.92 -8.64 12.67
CA PRO A 770 -10.45 -7.98 11.47
C PRO A 770 -10.90 -8.62 10.16
N GLY A 771 -10.57 -7.98 9.04
CA GLY A 771 -10.54 -8.58 7.72
C GLY A 771 -9.26 -9.40 7.49
N SER A 772 -9.20 -10.09 6.35
CA SER A 772 -8.14 -11.06 5.99
C SER A 772 -6.73 -10.46 5.87
N ASN A 773 -6.60 -9.15 5.64
CA ASN A 773 -5.29 -8.50 5.65
C ASN A 773 -4.49 -8.73 6.94
N ALA A 774 -5.15 -9.03 8.05
CA ALA A 774 -4.50 -9.40 9.32
C ALA A 774 -3.62 -10.67 9.22
N ILE A 775 -3.89 -11.55 8.26
CA ILE A 775 -3.11 -12.77 8.00
C ILE A 775 -1.79 -12.43 7.31
N HIS A 776 -1.79 -11.41 6.46
CA HIS A 776 -0.65 -11.02 5.62
C HIS A 776 0.26 -10.00 6.30
N ASP A 777 -0.29 -9.16 7.17
CA ASP A 777 0.47 -8.18 7.94
C ASP A 777 1.32 -8.90 9.02
N ARG A 778 2.60 -8.53 9.13
CA ARG A 778 3.53 -9.16 10.07
C ARG A 778 3.54 -8.53 11.46
N SER A 779 3.00 -7.33 11.59
CA SER A 779 2.99 -6.61 12.87
C SER A 779 1.78 -5.72 13.01
N PHE A 780 1.10 -5.79 14.14
CA PHE A 780 -0.01 -4.91 14.47
C PHE A 780 0.39 -3.42 14.51
N ARG A 781 1.61 -3.11 14.95
CA ARG A 781 2.10 -1.72 15.06
C ARG A 781 2.25 -1.01 13.72
N THR A 782 2.48 -1.76 12.64
CA THR A 782 2.58 -1.22 11.28
C THR A 782 1.21 -1.09 10.60
N SER A 783 0.17 -1.68 11.20
CA SER A 783 -1.18 -1.65 10.64
C SER A 783 -1.93 -0.38 11.03
N HIS A 784 -2.68 0.18 10.09
CA HIS A 784 -3.59 1.30 10.35
C HIS A 784 -4.99 0.83 10.79
N GLN A 785 -5.08 -0.32 11.48
CA GLN A 785 -6.34 -1.00 11.80
C GLN A 785 -7.28 -0.16 12.69
N ALA A 786 -6.73 0.70 13.56
CA ALA A 786 -7.56 1.59 14.38
C ALA A 786 -8.56 2.43 13.55
N ARG A 787 -8.25 2.70 12.26
CA ARG A 787 -9.17 3.44 11.36
C ARG A 787 -10.50 2.73 11.14
N ALA A 788 -10.56 1.43 11.29
CA ALA A 788 -11.78 0.64 11.14
C ALA A 788 -12.79 0.90 12.28
N PHE A 789 -12.32 1.38 13.45
CA PHE A 789 -13.16 1.54 14.64
C PHE A 789 -12.87 2.83 15.45
N ASP A 790 -12.05 3.77 14.98
CA ASP A 790 -11.73 5.00 15.72
C ASP A 790 -12.97 5.83 16.06
N PHE A 791 -14.02 5.79 15.25
CA PHE A 791 -15.29 6.44 15.53
C PHE A 791 -16.01 5.83 16.74
N ILE A 792 -15.80 4.54 17.02
CA ILE A 792 -16.31 3.86 18.22
C ILE A 792 -15.59 4.42 19.46
N LEU A 793 -14.27 4.58 19.37
CA LEU A 793 -13.46 5.17 20.45
C LEU A 793 -13.87 6.63 20.70
N LYS A 794 -14.03 7.42 19.64
CA LYS A 794 -14.52 8.80 19.74
C LYS A 794 -15.92 8.92 20.32
N SER A 795 -16.75 7.89 20.19
CA SER A 795 -18.07 7.83 20.83
C SER A 795 -18.00 7.53 22.34
N GLY A 796 -16.83 7.28 22.91
CA GLY A 796 -16.62 6.98 24.33
C GLY A 796 -16.71 5.49 24.70
N ARG A 797 -16.63 4.57 23.71
CA ARG A 797 -16.60 3.11 23.92
C ARG A 797 -15.20 2.57 23.77
N ALA A 798 -14.85 1.58 24.57
CA ALA A 798 -13.58 0.86 24.43
C ALA A 798 -13.64 -0.17 23.30
N VAL A 799 -12.48 -0.52 22.75
CA VAL A 799 -12.34 -1.60 21.77
C VAL A 799 -11.23 -2.54 22.21
N VAL A 800 -11.50 -3.82 22.27
CA VAL A 800 -10.49 -4.85 22.43
C VAL A 800 -10.25 -5.54 21.08
N TYR A 801 -8.99 -5.63 20.70
CA TYR A 801 -8.54 -6.26 19.47
C TYR A 801 -7.58 -7.41 19.82
N PRO A 802 -8.08 -8.66 19.88
CA PRO A 802 -7.20 -9.82 20.02
C PRO A 802 -6.34 -10.01 18.76
N VAL A 803 -5.07 -10.31 18.93
CA VAL A 803 -4.23 -10.85 17.87
C VAL A 803 -4.55 -12.32 17.76
N TYR A 804 -5.41 -12.66 16.81
CA TYR A 804 -5.88 -14.02 16.60
C TYR A 804 -4.75 -14.94 16.13
N LYS A 805 -4.83 -16.24 16.41
CA LYS A 805 -3.85 -17.23 15.93
C LYS A 805 -3.73 -17.14 14.40
N GLY A 806 -2.51 -17.14 13.87
CA GLY A 806 -2.24 -16.99 12.45
C GLY A 806 -2.20 -15.55 11.94
N THR A 807 -2.37 -14.52 12.80
CA THR A 807 -2.36 -13.11 12.39
C THR A 807 -1.20 -12.35 13.04
N TYR A 808 -0.70 -11.32 12.38
CA TYR A 808 0.35 -10.39 12.88
C TYR A 808 1.53 -11.13 13.53
N GLU A 809 1.86 -10.77 14.78
CA GLU A 809 2.94 -11.36 15.57
C GLU A 809 2.68 -12.83 15.95
N ARG A 810 1.44 -13.32 15.84
CA ARG A 810 1.06 -14.73 16.04
C ARG A 810 0.91 -15.49 14.72
N GLY A 811 1.49 -14.94 13.62
CA GLY A 811 1.53 -15.57 12.31
C GLY A 811 2.16 -16.95 12.35
N ASP A 812 1.59 -17.87 11.57
CA ASP A 812 2.06 -19.26 11.41
C ASP A 812 1.97 -19.70 9.93
N GLY A 813 1.49 -20.90 9.66
CA GLY A 813 1.28 -21.40 8.31
C GLY A 813 -0.01 -20.97 7.62
N LEU A 814 -0.87 -20.17 8.28
CA LEU A 814 -2.11 -19.68 7.70
C LEU A 814 -1.83 -18.70 6.55
N ARG A 815 -2.40 -18.98 5.37
CA ARG A 815 -2.17 -18.18 4.15
C ARG A 815 -3.42 -17.53 3.60
N SER A 816 -4.61 -17.98 4.02
CA SER A 816 -5.89 -17.51 3.50
C SER A 816 -6.95 -17.57 4.59
N ASP A 817 -7.94 -16.71 4.49
CA ASP A 817 -9.16 -16.66 5.31
C ASP A 817 -10.26 -17.55 4.73
N TYR A 818 -10.14 -17.97 3.48
CA TYR A 818 -11.13 -18.85 2.85
C TYR A 818 -11.24 -20.19 3.56
N PRO A 819 -12.47 -20.67 3.82
CA PRO A 819 -12.70 -22.00 4.38
C PRO A 819 -12.09 -23.11 3.51
N ASP A 820 -11.53 -24.10 4.14
CA ASP A 820 -11.18 -25.37 3.51
C ASP A 820 -11.55 -26.54 4.43
N GLU A 821 -11.65 -27.75 3.87
CA GLU A 821 -12.02 -28.98 4.61
C GLU A 821 -10.80 -29.61 5.32
N SER A 822 -9.79 -28.81 5.67
CA SER A 822 -8.61 -29.27 6.41
C SER A 822 -8.83 -29.18 7.92
N ASN A 823 -8.16 -30.08 8.64
CA ASN A 823 -8.06 -29.95 10.09
C ASN A 823 -7.32 -28.68 10.51
N PHE A 824 -6.42 -28.19 9.68
CA PHE A 824 -5.67 -26.96 9.96
C PHE A 824 -6.59 -25.74 10.04
N TYR A 825 -7.47 -25.54 9.04
CA TYR A 825 -8.44 -24.46 9.06
C TYR A 825 -9.43 -24.60 10.22
N ARG A 826 -9.98 -25.81 10.43
CA ARG A 826 -10.89 -26.11 11.56
C ARG A 826 -10.29 -25.72 12.91
N GLU A 827 -9.03 -26.13 13.14
CA GLU A 827 -8.33 -25.83 14.40
C GLU A 827 -8.15 -24.32 14.60
N HIS A 828 -7.85 -23.60 13.52
CA HIS A 828 -7.74 -22.14 13.57
C HIS A 828 -9.07 -21.48 13.94
N VAL A 829 -10.19 -21.87 13.33
CA VAL A 829 -11.52 -21.32 13.69
C VAL A 829 -11.83 -21.54 15.15
N ILE A 830 -11.54 -22.74 15.68
CA ILE A 830 -11.73 -23.06 17.11
C ILE A 830 -10.81 -22.19 17.97
N MET A 831 -9.54 -22.02 17.60
CA MET A 831 -8.59 -21.17 18.32
C MET A 831 -9.00 -19.70 18.28
N TRP A 832 -9.48 -19.18 17.14
CA TRP A 832 -9.97 -17.80 17.05
C TRP A 832 -11.13 -17.54 17.99
N ALA A 833 -12.08 -18.45 18.05
CA ALA A 833 -13.20 -18.32 19.00
C ALA A 833 -12.71 -18.35 20.46
N LYS A 834 -11.74 -19.23 20.78
CA LYS A 834 -11.13 -19.28 22.10
C LYS A 834 -10.33 -18.03 22.43
N ASP A 835 -9.58 -17.46 21.49
CA ASP A 835 -8.85 -16.19 21.65
C ASP A 835 -9.82 -15.03 21.97
N MET A 836 -10.94 -14.95 21.23
CA MET A 836 -11.98 -13.97 21.49
C MET A 836 -12.57 -14.16 22.91
N ARG A 837 -12.95 -15.37 23.27
CA ARG A 837 -13.57 -15.70 24.56
C ARG A 837 -12.63 -15.44 25.74
N ARG A 838 -11.33 -15.80 25.61
CA ARG A 838 -10.29 -15.47 26.62
C ARG A 838 -10.03 -13.97 26.74
N SER A 839 -10.15 -13.22 25.65
CA SER A 839 -10.10 -11.76 25.71
C SER A 839 -11.28 -11.19 26.50
N ILE A 840 -12.46 -11.77 26.39
CA ILE A 840 -13.63 -11.40 27.19
C ILE A 840 -13.42 -11.80 28.66
N ASP A 841 -12.84 -12.98 28.95
CA ASP A 841 -12.45 -13.35 30.33
C ASP A 841 -11.52 -12.31 30.97
N TYR A 842 -10.58 -11.76 30.17
CA TYR A 842 -9.72 -10.66 30.64
C TYR A 842 -10.52 -9.38 30.91
N LEU A 843 -11.46 -9.01 30.04
CA LEU A 843 -12.30 -7.83 30.24
C LEU A 843 -13.13 -7.93 31.54
N GLU A 844 -13.56 -9.12 31.94
CA GLU A 844 -14.29 -9.35 33.20
C GLU A 844 -13.43 -9.11 34.46
N THR A 845 -12.10 -9.18 34.35
CA THR A 845 -11.20 -8.86 35.47
C THR A 845 -10.99 -7.35 35.65
N ARG A 846 -11.46 -6.53 34.72
CA ARG A 846 -11.22 -5.07 34.68
C ARG A 846 -12.37 -4.30 35.32
N SER A 847 -12.03 -3.45 36.30
CA SER A 847 -13.01 -2.55 36.93
C SER A 847 -13.44 -1.37 36.08
N ASP A 848 -12.62 -1.01 35.06
CA ASP A 848 -12.88 0.09 34.13
C ASP A 848 -13.67 -0.36 32.88
N ILE A 849 -14.02 -1.66 32.80
CA ILE A 849 -14.81 -2.23 31.69
C ILE A 849 -16.17 -2.71 32.21
N ASN A 850 -17.24 -2.39 31.48
CA ASN A 850 -18.58 -2.91 31.74
C ASN A 850 -18.76 -4.23 30.98
N SER A 851 -18.41 -5.35 31.61
CA SER A 851 -18.54 -6.69 31.02
C SER A 851 -19.98 -7.12 30.73
N GLY A 852 -20.97 -6.44 31.28
CA GLY A 852 -22.39 -6.62 30.94
C GLY A 852 -22.81 -5.92 29.64
N GLN A 853 -21.96 -5.13 29.00
CA GLN A 853 -22.25 -4.31 27.82
C GLN A 853 -21.20 -4.52 26.75
N LEU A 854 -21.16 -5.73 26.18
CA LEU A 854 -20.21 -6.16 25.15
C LEU A 854 -20.89 -6.30 23.78
N ALA A 855 -20.23 -5.82 22.72
CA ALA A 855 -20.64 -6.04 21.34
C ALA A 855 -19.55 -6.76 20.56
N TYR A 856 -19.95 -7.54 19.56
CA TYR A 856 -19.04 -8.05 18.53
C TYR A 856 -19.07 -7.12 17.33
N TYR A 857 -17.91 -6.81 16.75
CA TYR A 857 -17.77 -6.09 15.50
C TYR A 857 -16.81 -6.83 14.58
N GLY A 858 -17.34 -7.49 13.56
CA GLY A 858 -16.59 -8.23 12.56
C GLY A 858 -16.60 -7.56 11.20
N VAL A 859 -15.43 -7.48 10.56
CA VAL A 859 -15.23 -6.86 9.25
C VAL A 859 -14.78 -7.93 8.26
N SER A 860 -15.44 -8.04 7.11
CA SER A 860 -15.08 -8.97 6.03
C SER A 860 -14.92 -10.41 6.54
N TRP A 861 -13.71 -10.94 6.64
CA TRP A 861 -13.43 -12.22 7.29
C TRP A 861 -14.08 -12.32 8.69
N GLY A 862 -13.90 -11.27 9.53
CA GLY A 862 -14.60 -11.19 10.82
C GLY A 862 -16.13 -11.08 10.67
N GLY A 863 -16.61 -10.54 9.55
CA GLY A 863 -18.03 -10.51 9.19
C GLY A 863 -18.57 -11.91 8.90
N TYR A 864 -17.85 -12.71 8.11
CA TYR A 864 -18.17 -14.13 7.86
C TYR A 864 -18.17 -14.94 9.15
N LEU A 865 -17.11 -14.83 9.96
CA LEU A 865 -17.00 -15.52 11.25
C LEU A 865 -18.01 -14.99 12.29
N GLY A 866 -18.56 -13.79 12.10
CA GLY A 866 -19.69 -13.28 12.87
C GLY A 866 -20.96 -14.11 12.73
N GLY A 867 -21.01 -15.05 11.77
CA GLY A 867 -22.03 -16.10 11.69
C GLY A 867 -21.82 -17.26 12.65
N LEU A 868 -20.65 -17.32 13.34
CA LEU A 868 -20.28 -18.39 14.28
C LEU A 868 -20.00 -17.84 15.69
N MET A 869 -19.15 -16.82 15.80
CA MET A 869 -18.60 -16.31 17.06
C MET A 869 -19.66 -15.97 18.12
N PRO A 870 -20.77 -15.27 17.77
CA PRO A 870 -21.80 -14.96 18.77
C PRO A 870 -22.62 -16.16 19.22
N ALA A 871 -22.66 -17.24 18.45
CA ALA A 871 -23.37 -18.47 18.83
C ALA A 871 -22.65 -19.27 19.94
N VAL A 872 -21.34 -19.03 20.08
CA VAL A 872 -20.50 -19.71 21.08
C VAL A 872 -20.11 -18.80 22.25
N GLU A 873 -20.45 -17.49 22.20
CA GLU A 873 -20.12 -16.51 23.24
C GLU A 873 -21.37 -15.77 23.75
N PRO A 874 -22.01 -16.26 24.81
CA PRO A 874 -23.29 -15.72 25.30
C PRO A 874 -23.19 -14.37 26.02
N ARG A 875 -22.02 -13.88 26.37
CA ARG A 875 -21.83 -12.57 27.04
C ARG A 875 -22.06 -11.39 26.11
N LEU A 876 -22.00 -11.59 24.78
CA LEU A 876 -22.28 -10.56 23.80
C LEU A 876 -23.75 -10.13 23.82
N LYS A 877 -24.01 -8.83 23.71
CA LYS A 877 -25.36 -8.22 23.71
C LYS A 877 -25.86 -7.85 22.32
N THR A 878 -24.97 -7.57 21.40
CA THR A 878 -25.30 -7.25 20.01
C THR A 878 -24.13 -7.56 19.09
N VAL A 879 -24.44 -7.70 17.81
CA VAL A 879 -23.49 -8.03 16.74
C VAL A 879 -23.55 -6.98 15.65
N LEU A 880 -22.39 -6.56 15.21
CA LEU A 880 -22.19 -5.63 14.10
C LEU A 880 -21.38 -6.36 13.04
N LEU A 881 -21.97 -6.54 11.87
CA LEU A 881 -21.39 -7.23 10.74
C LEU A 881 -21.17 -6.21 9.61
N TYR A 882 -19.93 -5.94 9.34
CA TYR A 882 -19.54 -5.04 8.27
C TYR A 882 -18.96 -5.85 7.11
N VAL A 883 -19.63 -5.78 5.98
CA VAL A 883 -19.33 -6.51 4.74
C VAL A 883 -19.19 -8.02 4.99
N ALA A 884 -20.31 -8.63 5.36
CA ALA A 884 -20.44 -10.03 5.73
C ALA A 884 -21.28 -10.83 4.73
N GLY A 885 -21.01 -12.11 4.62
CA GLY A 885 -21.75 -13.04 3.78
C GLY A 885 -21.31 -14.49 4.03
N LEU A 886 -21.93 -15.45 3.36
CA LEU A 886 -21.49 -16.84 3.34
C LEU A 886 -20.47 -17.06 2.22
N GLU A 887 -19.48 -17.90 2.48
CA GLU A 887 -18.43 -18.26 1.52
C GLU A 887 -18.86 -19.46 0.65
N ASN A 888 -18.44 -19.43 -0.62
CA ASN A 888 -18.65 -20.55 -1.53
C ASN A 888 -17.80 -21.78 -1.17
N GLN A 889 -16.62 -21.56 -0.61
CA GLN A 889 -15.74 -22.61 -0.14
C GLN A 889 -16.35 -23.28 1.10
N ARG A 890 -16.02 -24.56 1.28
CA ARG A 890 -16.50 -25.35 2.43
C ARG A 890 -15.40 -25.49 3.47
N GLY A 891 -15.75 -25.32 4.70
CA GLY A 891 -15.01 -25.81 5.84
C GLY A 891 -15.55 -27.16 6.32
N LEU A 892 -14.90 -27.73 7.33
CA LEU A 892 -15.50 -28.88 8.03
C LEU A 892 -16.79 -28.43 8.75
N PRO A 893 -17.81 -29.31 8.84
CA PRO A 893 -19.15 -28.89 9.31
C PRO A 893 -19.16 -28.22 10.69
N GLU A 894 -18.27 -28.63 11.60
CA GLU A 894 -18.16 -28.08 12.95
C GLU A 894 -17.64 -26.65 13.04
N VAL A 895 -17.23 -26.07 11.91
CA VAL A 895 -16.75 -24.68 11.83
C VAL A 895 -17.48 -23.86 10.75
N GLU A 896 -18.49 -24.44 10.11
CA GLU A 896 -19.30 -23.79 9.08
C GLU A 896 -20.35 -22.85 9.71
N PRO A 897 -20.35 -21.54 9.41
CA PRO A 897 -21.32 -20.58 9.95
C PRO A 897 -22.77 -20.95 9.72
N ILE A 898 -23.10 -21.64 8.63
CA ILE A 898 -24.48 -22.06 8.32
C ILE A 898 -25.12 -22.87 9.48
N HIS A 899 -24.30 -23.60 10.24
CA HIS A 899 -24.76 -24.40 11.37
C HIS A 899 -24.91 -23.58 12.65
N PHE A 900 -24.32 -22.39 12.72
CA PHE A 900 -24.33 -21.52 13.90
C PHE A 900 -25.31 -20.35 13.78
N LEU A 901 -25.52 -19.81 12.59
CA LEU A 901 -26.39 -18.68 12.29
C LEU A 901 -27.79 -18.80 12.95
N PRO A 902 -28.50 -19.96 12.90
CA PRO A 902 -29.81 -20.07 13.52
C PRO A 902 -29.81 -20.00 15.06
N ARG A 903 -28.62 -20.10 15.66
CA ARG A 903 -28.43 -20.05 17.13
C ARG A 903 -28.05 -18.65 17.62
N ILE A 904 -27.78 -17.72 16.73
CA ILE A 904 -27.55 -16.30 17.06
C ILE A 904 -28.92 -15.65 17.23
N ARG A 905 -29.30 -15.33 18.49
CA ARG A 905 -30.61 -14.77 18.84
C ARG A 905 -30.54 -13.34 19.36
N ILE A 906 -29.36 -12.80 19.59
CA ILE A 906 -29.14 -11.41 20.00
C ILE A 906 -29.29 -10.45 18.81
N PRO A 907 -29.46 -9.13 19.03
CA PRO A 907 -29.63 -8.16 17.98
C PRO A 907 -28.44 -8.12 17.01
N VAL A 908 -28.72 -8.10 15.67
CA VAL A 908 -27.71 -8.08 14.61
C VAL A 908 -27.95 -6.93 13.64
N LEU A 909 -26.95 -6.09 13.45
CA LEU A 909 -26.86 -5.12 12.35
C LEU A 909 -25.87 -5.64 11.30
N MET A 910 -26.28 -5.72 10.04
CA MET A 910 -25.46 -6.12 8.92
C MET A 910 -25.42 -5.00 7.89
N LEU A 911 -24.21 -4.50 7.57
CA LEU A 911 -23.98 -3.45 6.57
C LEU A 911 -23.14 -4.01 5.44
N ASN A 912 -23.65 -3.89 4.21
CA ASN A 912 -23.03 -4.45 3.01
C ASN A 912 -23.07 -3.49 1.84
N GLY A 913 -22.19 -3.70 0.86
CA GLY A 913 -22.27 -3.05 -0.43
C GLY A 913 -23.04 -3.86 -1.44
N ARG A 914 -23.76 -3.17 -2.33
CA ARG A 914 -24.49 -3.80 -3.46
C ARG A 914 -23.55 -4.42 -4.47
N TYR A 915 -22.37 -3.80 -4.66
CA TYR A 915 -21.37 -4.20 -5.63
C TYR A 915 -20.20 -4.95 -4.99
N ASP A 916 -20.48 -5.61 -3.86
CA ASP A 916 -19.48 -6.43 -3.16
C ASP A 916 -19.18 -7.68 -3.99
N HIS A 917 -17.91 -7.81 -4.39
CA HIS A 917 -17.44 -8.93 -5.21
C HIS A 917 -17.05 -10.16 -4.38
N TYR A 918 -16.79 -10.00 -3.07
CA TYR A 918 -16.54 -11.13 -2.17
C TYR A 918 -17.85 -11.76 -1.67
N PHE A 919 -18.80 -10.91 -1.29
CA PHE A 919 -20.10 -11.35 -0.81
C PHE A 919 -21.24 -10.80 -1.68
N PRO A 920 -21.55 -11.43 -2.84
CA PRO A 920 -22.66 -11.00 -3.69
C PRO A 920 -23.98 -11.03 -2.94
N VAL A 921 -24.86 -10.06 -3.23
CA VAL A 921 -26.11 -9.87 -2.50
C VAL A 921 -26.94 -11.14 -2.46
N GLU A 922 -27.22 -11.75 -3.63
CA GLU A 922 -28.17 -12.86 -3.72
C GLU A 922 -27.60 -14.19 -3.23
N SER A 923 -26.32 -14.46 -3.49
CA SER A 923 -25.68 -15.75 -3.21
C SER A 923 -24.98 -15.82 -1.85
N ALA A 924 -24.65 -14.70 -1.23
CA ALA A 924 -23.88 -14.67 0.02
C ALA A 924 -24.55 -13.87 1.15
N GLN A 925 -24.94 -12.60 0.87
CA GLN A 925 -25.46 -11.70 1.91
C GLN A 925 -26.87 -12.09 2.36
N LEU A 926 -27.80 -12.25 1.42
CA LEU A 926 -29.19 -12.58 1.74
C LEU A 926 -29.35 -13.97 2.40
N PRO A 927 -28.67 -15.04 1.95
CA PRO A 927 -28.66 -16.32 2.65
C PRO A 927 -28.18 -16.21 4.09
N PHE A 928 -27.05 -15.50 4.32
CA PHE A 928 -26.54 -15.25 5.67
C PHE A 928 -27.61 -14.60 6.55
N PHE A 929 -28.19 -13.48 6.08
CA PHE A 929 -29.18 -12.71 6.85
C PHE A 929 -30.46 -13.49 7.11
N ARG A 930 -30.92 -14.31 6.14
CA ARG A 930 -32.11 -15.17 6.30
C ARG A 930 -31.92 -16.22 7.38
N LEU A 931 -30.73 -16.85 7.41
CA LEU A 931 -30.40 -17.92 8.34
C LEU A 931 -30.25 -17.47 9.81
N LEU A 932 -30.04 -16.17 10.06
CA LEU A 932 -29.92 -15.64 11.42
C LEU A 932 -31.19 -15.96 12.24
N GLY A 933 -30.99 -16.63 13.39
CA GLY A 933 -32.03 -16.95 14.34
C GLY A 933 -32.56 -15.76 15.14
N THR A 934 -31.95 -14.60 14.99
CA THR A 934 -32.37 -13.32 15.56
C THR A 934 -33.79 -12.97 15.09
N PRO A 935 -34.69 -12.58 16.00
CA PRO A 935 -36.03 -12.12 15.63
C PRO A 935 -36.00 -10.99 14.61
N ALA A 936 -36.95 -10.97 13.67
CA ALA A 936 -36.99 -9.98 12.59
C ALA A 936 -36.96 -8.51 13.08
N ALA A 937 -37.61 -8.22 14.23
CA ALA A 937 -37.60 -6.89 14.84
C ALA A 937 -36.22 -6.50 15.44
N GLN A 938 -35.32 -7.45 15.60
CA GLN A 938 -33.98 -7.27 16.21
C GLN A 938 -32.84 -7.50 15.23
N LYS A 939 -33.14 -7.73 13.96
CA LYS A 939 -32.10 -7.78 12.92
C LYS A 939 -32.38 -6.78 11.79
N ARG A 940 -31.33 -6.14 11.31
CA ARG A 940 -31.41 -5.17 10.24
C ARG A 940 -30.26 -5.38 9.25
N GLN A 941 -30.59 -5.39 7.97
CA GLN A 941 -29.60 -5.35 6.90
C GLN A 941 -29.71 -4.02 6.17
N VAL A 942 -28.57 -3.41 5.91
CA VAL A 942 -28.42 -2.18 5.12
C VAL A 942 -27.53 -2.50 3.94
N ILE A 943 -28.04 -2.35 2.73
CA ILE A 943 -27.30 -2.54 1.49
C ILE A 943 -27.06 -1.17 0.89
N SER A 944 -25.80 -0.75 0.85
CA SER A 944 -25.33 0.53 0.34
C SER A 944 -24.99 0.44 -1.14
N GLU A 945 -25.04 1.56 -1.85
CA GLU A 945 -24.50 1.70 -3.21
C GLU A 945 -22.95 1.79 -3.18
N GLY A 946 -22.30 0.74 -2.70
CA GLY A 946 -20.87 0.61 -2.53
C GLY A 946 -20.34 -0.77 -2.93
N GLY A 947 -19.02 -0.93 -3.00
CA GLY A 947 -18.34 -2.21 -3.19
C GLY A 947 -18.15 -2.93 -1.86
N HIS A 948 -17.04 -3.65 -1.71
CA HIS A 948 -16.73 -4.38 -0.47
C HIS A 948 -16.68 -3.46 0.76
N PHE A 949 -16.41 -2.17 0.60
CA PHE A 949 -16.51 -1.18 1.68
C PHE A 949 -17.61 -0.16 1.38
N VAL A 950 -18.53 0.03 2.33
CA VAL A 950 -19.56 1.05 2.23
C VAL A 950 -19.01 2.43 2.60
N PRO A 951 -19.64 3.54 2.18
CA PRO A 951 -19.22 4.88 2.58
C PRO A 951 -19.15 5.00 4.11
N ARG A 952 -18.01 5.54 4.59
CA ARG A 952 -17.73 5.64 6.04
C ARG A 952 -18.79 6.42 6.82
N THR A 953 -19.34 7.48 6.22
CA THR A 953 -20.43 8.27 6.83
C THR A 953 -21.65 7.41 7.09
N GLN A 954 -22.02 6.55 6.16
CA GLN A 954 -23.15 5.63 6.32
C GLN A 954 -22.84 4.56 7.36
N LEU A 955 -21.62 3.99 7.37
CA LEU A 955 -21.18 3.06 8.41
C LEU A 955 -21.38 3.67 9.81
N ILE A 956 -20.89 4.89 10.02
CA ILE A 956 -20.98 5.59 11.31
C ILE A 956 -22.44 5.87 11.68
N SER A 957 -23.24 6.41 10.74
CA SER A 957 -24.64 6.78 10.98
C SER A 957 -25.56 5.58 11.29
N GLU A 958 -25.18 4.38 10.88
CA GLU A 958 -25.95 3.17 11.19
C GLU A 958 -25.45 2.48 12.48
N LEU A 959 -24.12 2.41 12.65
CA LEU A 959 -23.50 1.63 13.70
C LEU A 959 -23.60 2.27 15.09
N LEU A 960 -23.35 3.59 15.20
CA LEU A 960 -23.41 4.27 16.51
C LEU A 960 -24.80 4.28 17.12
N PRO A 961 -25.90 4.63 16.39
CA PRO A 961 -27.26 4.52 16.94
C PRO A 961 -27.67 3.08 17.29
N TRP A 962 -27.13 2.09 16.57
CA TRP A 962 -27.36 0.68 16.91
C TRP A 962 -26.73 0.31 18.25
N LEU A 963 -25.48 0.72 18.48
CA LEU A 963 -24.79 0.52 19.76
C LEU A 963 -25.54 1.24 20.90
N ASP A 964 -25.97 2.49 20.69
CA ASP A 964 -26.76 3.25 21.69
C ASP A 964 -28.06 2.55 22.06
N ARG A 965 -28.71 1.94 21.08
CA ARG A 965 -29.97 1.21 21.30
C ARG A 965 -29.78 -0.07 22.12
N HIS A 966 -28.70 -0.81 21.86
CA HIS A 966 -28.54 -2.17 22.40
C HIS A 966 -27.56 -2.29 23.58
N LEU A 967 -26.60 -1.36 23.70
CA LEU A 967 -25.70 -1.22 24.84
C LEU A 967 -26.11 -0.08 25.77
N GLY A 968 -27.04 0.79 25.35
CA GLY A 968 -27.37 2.05 26.01
C GLY A 968 -26.43 3.21 25.60
N PRO A 969 -26.81 4.45 25.93
CA PRO A 969 -25.99 5.64 25.67
C PRO A 969 -24.71 5.59 26.50
N VAL A 970 -23.67 6.18 25.95
CA VAL A 970 -22.40 6.37 26.66
C VAL A 970 -22.59 7.42 27.76
N ARG A 971 -22.02 7.20 28.95
CA ARG A 971 -22.09 8.09 30.11
C ARG A 971 -21.00 9.15 30.13
#